data_fefde6b88d93710e80e546ff94dbc09a
#
_entry.id   fefde6b88d93710e80e546ff94dbc09a
#
_cell.length_a   1.000
_cell.length_b   1.000
_cell.length_c   1.000
_cell.angle_alpha   90.00
_cell.angle_beta   90.00
_cell.angle_gamma   90.00
#
_symmetry.space_group_name_H-M   'P 1'
#
loop_
_entity.id
_entity.type
_entity.pdbx_description
1 polymer ?
#
loop_
_entity_poly.entity_id
_entity_poly.type
_entity_poly.pdbx_seq_one_letter_code
_entity_poly.pdbx_strand_id
1 'polypeptide(L)'
;MKNKFIQLSSLLFLFCSTLAYSNPINQINFIGLNNTSESTLLELIPFEIGQNYSPYASDKIIEALFETELFENISIIKNDNSLNISLKENPNIKYFEIKLINDSAFSNWIKGEKIHFTSEVLDEQIVENKLSTGNVFTKRKLEGFVSLLESKYSESGYFNSVITQDIQIDAQNRVGIELSVNQGNRASIDSFDISGSEKISKKELLKLFKIGEPDMALINYFTNKDDFTDSKLRNGINSMSQTYFDLGYLDFEILDVEISLNDNKEKLTINIEVSEGIQYKLGDVSFEGELGNISLNELNNNISMVKGDVFNRNLIISNIQSITDLYADKGYAFVEVNPITSEFLDSVNINFEIFLNKKTYVNRITISGNTRTQDEVIRREIGVSEGGLYSRSKLKNSLLSLRRLGYFSDVQISTSEVEGMSDKIDINFTVEETQTGAISFTMSHSNNYGMTFGAGIQEKNIFGSGNTLNADLKIAESFNKVNFYFVNPNFNNEGHSVSIGAFRSEIDNDDIAANSYEIDSTGVNFGYGLPLSDNTRINAGLEYSKNEVKCSTLFSGSGYESSQCASKNNDEFKVNVNWSENTLNNYMYPTDGINNSVTAAISLPLGDYQYFNLSAVHSSYTPINTSATLKLTGNFNLSKGYSGKELPFYKRHFGGGSGSIRGFGNKSLGPLYPNGKAKGGEISILGSANLITPAFFFEDNDKMRMSAFIDAGNIYQKSSDIKLGDIRMSAGFGFAYLSPIGSIGAFISTPILKKSGDVIEDFGFSLGTGF
;
A
#
# COMPACT_ATOMS: atom_id res chain seq x y z
N MET A 1 -26.46 83.79 32.20
CA MET A 1 -26.08 84.86 33.13
C MET A 1 -24.61 85.17 33.00
N LYS A 2 -24.35 86.36 32.54
CA LYS A 2 -23.30 87.31 32.89
C LYS A 2 -21.84 86.82 32.78
N ASN A 3 -21.13 87.34 31.72
CA ASN A 3 -20.36 88.53 31.69
C ASN A 3 -19.07 88.47 32.55
N LYS A 4 -17.88 88.80 32.11
CA LYS A 4 -17.32 89.96 31.42
C LYS A 4 -15.82 89.70 31.20
N PHE A 5 -15.24 90.04 30.02
CA PHE A 5 -14.33 91.19 29.75
C PHE A 5 -13.07 91.27 30.66
N ILE A 6 -11.85 91.29 30.01
CA ILE A 6 -11.01 92.47 29.74
C ILE A 6 -9.62 91.99 29.31
N GLN A 7 -9.21 92.32 28.12
CA GLN A 7 -8.11 93.19 27.62
C GLN A 7 -6.65 92.78 27.91
N LEU A 8 -5.94 92.52 26.84
CA LEU A 8 -4.81 93.33 26.29
C LEU A 8 -3.53 93.37 27.09
N SER A 9 -2.48 92.69 26.61
CA SER A 9 -1.21 93.34 26.33
C SER A 9 -0.34 92.47 25.41
N SER A 10 0.07 93.11 24.34
CA SER A 10 1.04 92.65 23.36
C SER A 10 2.41 92.43 24.00
N LEU A 11 2.97 91.21 23.77
CA LEU A 11 4.43 91.05 23.78
C LEU A 11 4.81 90.20 22.55
N LEU A 12 5.44 90.91 21.63
CA LEU A 12 6.08 90.44 20.43
C LEU A 12 7.28 89.59 20.86
N PHE A 13 7.15 88.22 20.85
CA PHE A 13 8.29 87.32 20.87
C PHE A 13 8.56 86.87 19.42
N LEU A 14 9.60 87.52 18.84
CA LEU A 14 10.25 86.98 17.63
C LEU A 14 10.84 85.62 17.98
N PHE A 15 10.09 84.55 17.64
CA PHE A 15 10.68 83.22 17.51
C PHE A 15 11.40 83.20 16.17
N CYS A 16 12.71 83.44 16.19
CA CYS A 16 13.59 83.04 15.11
C CYS A 16 13.51 81.56 14.97
N SER A 17 12.60 81.08 14.16
CA SER A 17 12.66 79.69 13.63
C SER A 17 13.91 79.63 12.77
N THR A 18 15.00 79.13 13.31
CA THR A 18 16.07 78.57 12.47
C THR A 18 15.46 77.47 11.68
N LEU A 19 15.04 77.79 10.46
CA LEU A 19 14.87 76.83 9.41
C LEU A 19 16.22 76.11 9.28
N ALA A 20 16.38 74.97 9.89
CA ALA A 20 17.46 74.08 9.57
C ALA A 20 17.32 73.74 8.08
N TYR A 21 18.06 74.45 7.25
CA TYR A 21 18.22 74.05 5.84
C TYR A 21 18.86 72.65 5.84
N SER A 22 18.06 71.65 5.73
CA SER A 22 18.52 70.31 5.41
C SER A 22 18.95 70.37 3.96
N ASN A 23 20.26 70.42 3.73
CA ASN A 23 20.78 70.34 2.37
C ASN A 23 20.40 69.01 1.74
N PRO A 24 19.88 69.03 0.50
CA PRO A 24 19.53 67.79 -0.20
C PRO A 24 20.79 66.92 -0.38
N ILE A 25 20.65 65.60 -0.32
CA ILE A 25 21.72 64.65 -0.56
C ILE A 25 21.99 64.58 -2.06
N ASN A 26 23.20 64.98 -2.45
CA ASN A 26 23.60 64.97 -3.87
C ASN A 26 24.40 63.72 -4.25
N GLN A 27 24.85 62.94 -3.30
CA GLN A 27 25.65 61.73 -3.51
C GLN A 27 25.40 60.70 -2.43
N ILE A 28 25.24 59.46 -2.86
CA ILE A 28 25.18 58.31 -1.97
C ILE A 28 26.39 57.42 -2.28
N ASN A 29 27.21 57.15 -1.28
CA ASN A 29 28.41 56.32 -1.40
C ASN A 29 28.20 55.02 -0.61
N PHE A 30 28.37 53.90 -1.24
CA PHE A 30 28.38 52.59 -0.59
C PHE A 30 29.82 52.16 -0.32
N ILE A 31 30.11 51.74 0.89
CA ILE A 31 31.46 51.36 1.34
C ILE A 31 31.37 49.92 1.87
N GLY A 32 32.27 49.04 1.43
CA GLY A 32 32.38 47.68 1.92
C GLY A 32 31.65 46.61 1.06
N LEU A 33 31.31 46.95 -0.19
CA LEU A 33 30.75 46.03 -1.15
C LEU A 33 31.82 45.09 -1.72
N ASN A 34 31.51 43.82 -1.81
CA ASN A 34 32.34 42.79 -2.42
C ASN A 34 31.64 42.11 -3.62
N ASN A 35 30.39 41.74 -3.46
CA ASN A 35 29.63 40.95 -4.43
C ASN A 35 28.39 41.68 -4.96
N THR A 36 27.89 42.69 -4.25
CA THR A 36 26.66 43.42 -4.60
C THR A 36 27.01 44.70 -5.37
N SER A 37 26.28 44.97 -6.47
CA SER A 37 26.50 46.18 -7.24
C SER A 37 25.82 47.42 -6.61
N GLU A 38 26.47 48.60 -6.71
CA GLU A 38 25.91 49.88 -6.24
C GLU A 38 24.56 50.17 -6.93
N SER A 39 24.43 49.87 -8.22
CA SER A 39 23.18 50.08 -8.97
C SER A 39 21.99 49.29 -8.40
N THR A 40 22.23 48.06 -7.99
CA THR A 40 21.19 47.22 -7.36
C THR A 40 20.74 47.83 -6.01
N LEU A 41 21.69 48.35 -5.23
CA LEU A 41 21.35 48.94 -3.94
C LEU A 41 20.60 50.25 -4.08
N LEU A 42 20.92 51.06 -5.10
CA LEU A 42 20.18 52.29 -5.39
C LEU A 42 18.73 52.06 -5.76
N GLU A 43 18.42 50.91 -6.39
CA GLU A 43 17.04 50.51 -6.68
C GLU A 43 16.29 49.95 -5.47
N LEU A 44 17.00 49.38 -4.51
CA LEU A 44 16.41 48.74 -3.32
C LEU A 44 16.11 49.73 -2.20
N ILE A 45 16.89 50.83 -2.09
CA ILE A 45 16.69 51.80 -1.00
C ILE A 45 15.54 52.75 -1.33
N PRO A 46 14.62 53.03 -0.39
CA PRO A 46 13.50 53.98 -0.57
C PRO A 46 13.96 55.43 -0.36
N PHE A 47 15.04 55.84 -1.05
CA PHE A 47 15.61 57.17 -0.96
C PHE A 47 16.30 57.58 -2.27
N GLU A 48 15.93 58.72 -2.83
CA GLU A 48 16.46 59.21 -4.11
C GLU A 48 17.44 60.37 -3.91
N ILE A 49 18.45 60.49 -4.78
CA ILE A 49 19.38 61.62 -4.83
C ILE A 49 18.59 62.90 -5.10
N GLY A 50 18.84 63.93 -4.32
CA GLY A 50 18.12 65.21 -4.36
C GLY A 50 17.04 65.35 -3.27
N GLN A 51 16.75 64.32 -2.53
CA GLN A 51 15.83 64.40 -1.39
C GLN A 51 16.47 64.96 -0.13
N ASN A 52 15.66 65.58 0.72
CA ASN A 52 16.08 66.04 2.04
C ASN A 52 16.19 64.86 3.01
N TYR A 53 17.34 64.71 3.61
CA TYR A 53 17.62 63.65 4.57
C TYR A 53 17.02 63.90 5.95
N SER A 54 16.39 62.91 6.51
CA SER A 54 15.89 62.87 7.88
C SER A 54 16.34 61.61 8.59
N PRO A 55 16.42 61.57 9.92
CA PRO A 55 16.69 60.34 10.66
C PRO A 55 15.73 59.22 10.31
N TYR A 56 14.47 59.51 10.03
CA TYR A 56 13.46 58.52 9.56
C TYR A 56 13.81 57.91 8.21
N ALA A 57 14.49 58.66 7.31
CA ALA A 57 14.98 58.11 6.06
C ALA A 57 16.10 57.07 6.28
N SER A 58 16.95 57.28 7.29
CA SER A 58 17.95 56.28 7.68
C SER A 58 17.29 54.96 8.11
N ASP A 59 16.29 55.05 8.97
CA ASP A 59 15.61 53.84 9.47
C ASP A 59 15.00 53.05 8.31
N LYS A 60 14.37 53.76 7.35
CA LYS A 60 13.80 53.14 6.16
C LYS A 60 14.84 52.52 5.22
N ILE A 61 15.97 53.15 5.03
CA ILE A 61 17.08 52.60 4.24
C ILE A 61 17.65 51.37 4.94
N ILE A 62 17.87 51.45 6.26
CA ILE A 62 18.37 50.29 7.02
C ILE A 62 17.38 49.15 6.97
N GLU A 63 16.09 49.39 7.17
CA GLU A 63 15.03 48.39 7.10
C GLU A 63 15.02 47.71 5.73
N ALA A 64 14.97 48.48 4.63
CA ALA A 64 14.95 47.95 3.27
C ALA A 64 16.20 47.11 2.93
N LEU A 65 17.39 47.58 3.33
CA LEU A 65 18.63 46.84 3.10
C LEU A 65 18.73 45.58 3.99
N PHE A 66 18.21 45.63 5.23
CA PHE A 66 18.23 44.51 6.15
C PHE A 66 17.26 43.42 5.75
N GLU A 67 16.10 43.77 5.18
CA GLU A 67 15.12 42.83 4.64
C GLU A 67 15.66 41.98 3.46
N THR A 68 16.68 42.48 2.77
CA THR A 68 17.35 41.71 1.70
C THR A 68 18.17 40.54 2.23
N GLU A 69 18.48 40.52 3.52
CA GLU A 69 19.39 39.55 4.18
C GLU A 69 20.85 39.59 3.62
N LEU A 70 21.17 40.50 2.69
CA LEU A 70 22.49 40.58 2.07
C LEU A 70 23.57 41.11 3.02
N PHE A 71 23.19 41.82 4.08
CA PHE A 71 24.11 42.51 4.93
C PHE A 71 24.05 42.08 6.41
N GLU A 72 25.22 41.85 6.99
CA GLU A 72 25.40 41.60 8.42
C GLU A 72 25.32 42.85 9.25
N ASN A 73 25.87 43.96 8.72
CA ASN A 73 25.88 45.24 9.41
C ASN A 73 25.68 46.39 8.41
N ILE A 74 24.90 47.38 8.82
CA ILE A 74 24.58 48.57 8.05
C ILE A 74 24.76 49.77 8.95
N SER A 75 25.59 50.72 8.53
CA SER A 75 25.70 52.00 9.22
C SER A 75 25.64 53.15 8.23
N ILE A 76 24.92 54.21 8.59
CA ILE A 76 24.70 55.35 7.74
C ILE A 76 25.26 56.58 8.43
N ILE A 77 26.17 57.29 7.73
CA ILE A 77 26.77 58.54 8.21
C ILE A 77 26.49 59.63 7.17
N LYS A 78 25.85 60.70 7.60
CA LYS A 78 25.64 61.87 6.76
C LYS A 78 26.84 62.82 6.90
N ASN A 79 27.46 63.19 5.78
CA ASN A 79 28.51 64.22 5.69
C ASN A 79 28.06 65.32 4.72
N ASP A 80 27.73 66.47 5.23
CA ASP A 80 27.19 67.61 4.47
C ASP A 80 26.07 67.21 3.50
N ASN A 81 26.32 67.08 2.18
CA ASN A 81 25.42 66.77 1.14
C ASN A 81 25.63 65.30 0.61
N SER A 82 26.41 64.46 1.27
CA SER A 82 26.64 63.06 0.93
C SER A 82 26.18 62.14 2.04
N LEU A 83 25.65 60.97 1.63
CA LEU A 83 25.27 59.89 2.51
C LEU A 83 26.23 58.74 2.33
N ASN A 84 27.03 58.45 3.34
CA ASN A 84 27.94 57.30 3.33
C ASN A 84 27.27 56.11 4.03
N ILE A 85 26.98 55.08 3.28
CA ILE A 85 26.36 53.84 3.77
C ILE A 85 27.45 52.76 3.83
N SER A 86 27.90 52.47 5.03
CA SER A 86 28.90 51.41 5.25
C SER A 86 28.18 50.07 5.45
N LEU A 87 28.52 49.12 4.65
CA LEU A 87 27.88 47.81 4.56
C LEU A 87 28.90 46.69 4.84
N LYS A 88 28.50 45.69 5.59
CA LYS A 88 29.25 44.46 5.71
C LYS A 88 28.40 43.34 5.12
N GLU A 89 28.78 42.83 3.94
CA GLU A 89 28.03 41.77 3.25
C GLU A 89 28.10 40.45 3.99
N ASN A 90 26.96 39.79 4.06
CA ASN A 90 26.88 38.39 4.46
C ASN A 90 27.62 37.51 3.43
N PRO A 91 28.36 36.49 3.85
CA PRO A 91 29.03 35.59 2.92
C PRO A 91 28.06 34.73 2.13
N ASN A 92 28.43 34.35 0.91
CA ASN A 92 27.69 33.36 0.13
C ASN A 92 28.14 31.96 0.49
N ILE A 93 27.22 31.00 0.52
CA ILE A 93 27.50 29.60 0.84
C ILE A 93 28.29 28.98 -0.31
N LYS A 94 29.49 28.49 -0.01
CA LYS A 94 30.37 27.78 -0.92
C LYS A 94 30.03 26.30 -0.98
N TYR A 95 29.81 25.70 0.19
CA TYR A 95 29.31 24.33 0.36
C TYR A 95 28.64 24.23 1.72
N PHE A 96 27.68 23.30 1.81
CA PHE A 96 27.02 22.91 3.04
C PHE A 96 27.03 21.39 3.10
N GLU A 97 27.66 20.81 4.10
CA GLU A 97 27.79 19.37 4.27
C GLU A 97 27.32 18.93 5.65
N ILE A 98 26.60 17.82 5.71
CA ILE A 98 26.23 17.17 6.96
C ILE A 98 26.97 15.84 7.05
N LYS A 99 27.81 15.69 8.08
CA LYS A 99 28.56 14.47 8.37
C LYS A 99 27.96 13.75 9.56
N LEU A 100 27.55 12.52 9.38
CA LEU A 100 27.10 11.65 10.47
C LEU A 100 28.33 10.99 11.11
N ILE A 101 28.53 11.24 12.41
CA ILE A 101 29.62 10.63 13.19
C ILE A 101 29.10 9.31 13.76
N ASN A 102 29.89 8.25 13.70
CA ASN A 102 29.58 6.87 14.16
C ASN A 102 28.60 6.09 13.30
N ASP A 103 28.44 6.45 12.02
CA ASP A 103 27.64 5.69 11.08
C ASP A 103 28.45 4.54 10.45
N SER A 104 28.54 3.39 11.14
CA SER A 104 28.94 2.16 10.47
C SER A 104 27.67 1.52 9.90
N ALA A 105 27.44 1.65 8.59
CA ALA A 105 26.30 1.06 7.89
C ALA A 105 26.11 -0.45 8.20
N PHE A 106 27.18 -1.16 8.52
CA PHE A 106 27.16 -2.56 8.91
C PHE A 106 26.65 -2.78 10.34
N SER A 107 27.02 -1.91 11.29
CA SER A 107 26.54 -1.99 12.68
C SER A 107 25.05 -1.67 12.76
N ASN A 108 24.61 -0.66 12.03
CA ASN A 108 23.21 -0.23 11.99
C ASN A 108 22.32 -1.27 11.27
N TRP A 109 22.86 -1.92 10.22
CA TRP A 109 22.17 -3.03 9.56
C TRP A 109 21.97 -4.25 10.48
N ILE A 110 22.97 -4.61 11.31
CA ILE A 110 22.85 -5.70 12.28
C ILE A 110 21.89 -5.35 13.42
N LYS A 111 21.88 -4.10 13.87
CA LYS A 111 21.01 -3.63 14.96
C LYS A 111 19.60 -3.29 14.49
N GLY A 112 19.32 -3.27 13.18
CA GLY A 112 18.04 -2.83 12.62
C GLY A 112 17.78 -1.33 12.79
N GLU A 113 18.77 -0.56 13.27
CA GLU A 113 18.69 0.90 13.38
C GLU A 113 18.68 1.50 11.97
N LYS A 114 17.54 1.99 11.53
CA LYS A 114 17.44 2.80 10.31
C LYS A 114 18.01 4.17 10.64
N ILE A 115 18.95 4.65 9.81
CA ILE A 115 19.35 6.06 9.79
C ILE A 115 18.05 6.85 9.53
N HIS A 116 17.64 7.66 10.50
CA HIS A 116 16.35 8.34 10.41
C HIS A 116 16.30 9.43 9.34
N PHE A 117 17.46 9.96 8.94
CA PHE A 117 17.57 10.93 7.88
C PHE A 117 18.57 10.45 6.84
N THR A 118 18.07 10.03 5.68
CA THR A 118 18.92 9.74 4.52
C THR A 118 19.52 11.04 3.99
N SER A 119 20.65 10.96 3.29
CA SER A 119 21.26 12.12 2.63
C SER A 119 20.24 12.88 1.76
N GLU A 120 19.35 12.20 1.07
CA GLU A 120 18.31 12.78 0.24
C GLU A 120 17.34 13.66 1.04
N VAL A 121 16.87 13.21 2.20
CA VAL A 121 15.96 13.98 3.08
C VAL A 121 16.68 15.19 3.67
N LEU A 122 17.96 15.07 4.01
CA LEU A 122 18.75 16.18 4.52
C LEU A 122 19.03 17.21 3.42
N ASP A 123 19.32 16.79 2.19
CA ASP A 123 19.52 17.66 1.04
C ASP A 123 18.25 18.46 0.70
N GLU A 124 17.07 17.82 0.76
CA GLU A 124 15.79 18.52 0.61
C GLU A 124 15.61 19.63 1.66
N GLN A 125 15.91 19.33 2.93
CA GLN A 125 15.80 20.29 4.02
C GLN A 125 16.81 21.44 3.89
N ILE A 126 18.03 21.19 3.37
CA ILE A 126 19.03 22.24 3.08
C ILE A 126 18.48 23.21 2.02
N VAL A 127 17.83 22.69 0.97
CA VAL A 127 17.25 23.52 -0.11
C VAL A 127 16.06 24.32 0.41
N GLU A 128 15.14 23.72 1.15
CA GLU A 128 13.98 24.41 1.74
C GLU A 128 14.36 25.56 2.66
N ASN A 129 15.42 25.39 3.45
CA ASN A 129 15.92 26.43 4.36
C ASN A 129 16.88 27.42 3.69
N LYS A 130 17.04 27.37 2.35
CA LYS A 130 17.93 28.25 1.57
C LYS A 130 19.39 28.23 2.05
N LEU A 131 19.87 27.04 2.46
CA LEU A 131 21.26 26.83 2.88
C LEU A 131 22.11 26.14 1.80
N SER A 132 21.60 26.00 0.59
CA SER A 132 22.32 25.42 -0.53
C SER A 132 23.40 26.37 -1.08
N THR A 133 24.38 25.82 -1.81
CA THR A 133 25.47 26.54 -2.46
C THR A 133 24.96 27.71 -3.30
N GLY A 134 25.57 28.86 -3.15
CA GLY A 134 25.23 30.10 -3.84
C GLY A 134 24.25 31.02 -3.09
N ASN A 135 23.53 30.53 -2.08
CA ASN A 135 22.64 31.33 -1.25
C ASN A 135 23.44 32.18 -0.24
N VAL A 136 22.81 33.26 0.21
CA VAL A 136 23.36 34.12 1.24
C VAL A 136 23.25 33.46 2.61
N PHE A 137 24.36 33.37 3.30
CA PHE A 137 24.44 32.81 4.63
C PHE A 137 24.09 33.86 5.69
N THR A 138 23.22 33.50 6.61
CA THR A 138 23.03 34.26 7.87
C THR A 138 23.13 33.29 9.05
N LYS A 139 23.75 33.72 10.12
CA LYS A 139 23.89 32.90 11.33
C LYS A 139 22.54 32.44 11.88
N ARG A 140 21.53 33.31 11.79
CA ARG A 140 20.15 33.01 12.21
C ARG A 140 19.53 31.83 11.43
N LYS A 141 19.76 31.73 10.08
CA LYS A 141 19.28 30.60 9.29
C LYS A 141 19.92 29.30 9.73
N LEU A 142 21.23 29.31 9.96
CA LEU A 142 21.95 28.12 10.42
C LEU A 142 21.49 27.69 11.82
N GLU A 143 21.38 28.61 12.76
CA GLU A 143 20.88 28.32 14.12
C GLU A 143 19.45 27.78 14.08
N GLY A 144 18.57 28.36 13.24
CA GLY A 144 17.22 27.86 13.01
C GLY A 144 17.21 26.44 12.44
N PHE A 145 18.08 26.18 11.48
CA PHE A 145 18.20 24.86 10.88
C PHE A 145 18.75 23.81 11.86
N VAL A 146 19.75 24.15 12.66
CA VAL A 146 20.29 23.27 13.69
C VAL A 146 19.22 22.96 14.74
N SER A 147 18.46 23.96 15.21
CA SER A 147 17.36 23.75 16.15
C SER A 147 16.24 22.87 15.56
N LEU A 148 15.96 23.01 14.27
CA LEU A 148 15.02 22.15 13.57
C LEU A 148 15.51 20.70 13.54
N LEU A 149 16.79 20.47 13.24
CA LEU A 149 17.38 19.13 13.26
C LEU A 149 17.37 18.53 14.67
N GLU A 150 17.74 19.28 15.69
CA GLU A 150 17.69 18.84 17.09
C GLU A 150 16.27 18.44 17.51
N SER A 151 15.26 19.23 17.12
CA SER A 151 13.85 18.88 17.35
C SER A 151 13.48 17.56 16.67
N LYS A 152 13.83 17.40 15.40
CA LYS A 152 13.54 16.17 14.62
C LYS A 152 14.23 14.94 15.21
N TYR A 153 15.47 15.06 15.67
CA TYR A 153 16.15 13.97 16.39
C TYR A 153 15.46 13.63 17.70
N SER A 154 15.07 14.65 18.48
CA SER A 154 14.34 14.46 19.72
C SER A 154 12.98 13.80 19.50
N GLU A 155 12.20 14.25 18.52
CA GLU A 155 10.91 13.65 18.12
C GLU A 155 11.05 12.17 17.70
N SER A 156 12.25 11.83 17.21
CA SER A 156 12.61 10.45 16.82
C SER A 156 13.21 9.63 17.97
N GLY A 157 13.27 10.19 19.17
CA GLY A 157 13.78 9.49 20.37
C GLY A 157 15.27 9.64 20.63
N TYR A 158 15.99 10.45 19.86
CA TYR A 158 17.43 10.69 20.04
C TYR A 158 17.70 11.93 20.89
N PHE A 159 17.42 11.87 22.17
CA PHE A 159 17.55 13.00 23.12
C PHE A 159 19.00 13.35 23.47
N ASN A 160 19.97 12.50 23.11
CA ASN A 160 21.39 12.70 23.29
C ASN A 160 22.11 13.10 22.01
N SER A 161 21.37 13.49 20.95
CA SER A 161 21.98 13.98 19.72
C SER A 161 22.78 15.26 19.98
N VAL A 162 23.96 15.35 19.37
CA VAL A 162 24.83 16.52 19.46
C VAL A 162 25.19 16.97 18.05
N ILE A 163 24.85 18.20 17.72
CA ILE A 163 25.16 18.79 16.43
C ILE A 163 26.23 19.87 16.63
N THR A 164 27.40 19.63 16.07
CA THR A 164 28.51 20.60 16.08
C THR A 164 28.66 21.20 14.70
N GLN A 165 28.99 22.51 14.67
CA GLN A 165 29.11 23.29 13.46
C GLN A 165 30.54 23.79 13.29
N ASP A 166 31.14 23.58 12.12
CA ASP A 166 32.38 24.19 11.68
C ASP A 166 32.08 25.16 10.52
N ILE A 167 32.45 26.44 10.71
CA ILE A 167 32.15 27.50 9.79
C ILE A 167 33.47 28.18 9.38
N GLN A 168 33.79 28.12 8.11
CA GLN A 168 35.03 28.67 7.55
C GLN A 168 34.72 29.68 6.45
N ILE A 169 35.20 30.93 6.61
CA ILE A 169 35.01 32.00 5.61
C ILE A 169 36.33 32.21 4.86
N ASP A 170 36.27 32.13 3.55
CA ASP A 170 37.42 32.33 2.67
C ASP A 170 37.68 33.84 2.34
N ALA A 171 38.82 34.10 1.71
CA ALA A 171 39.20 35.47 1.34
C ALA A 171 38.26 36.15 0.31
N GLN A 172 37.39 35.39 -0.34
CA GLN A 172 36.39 35.86 -1.29
C GLN A 172 35.02 36.07 -0.65
N ASN A 173 34.93 36.15 0.70
CA ASN A 173 33.70 36.28 1.46
C ASN A 173 32.70 35.16 1.15
N ARG A 174 33.18 33.90 1.03
CA ARG A 174 32.33 32.71 0.88
C ARG A 174 32.50 31.80 2.10
N VAL A 175 31.40 31.20 2.55
CA VAL A 175 31.35 30.37 3.74
C VAL A 175 31.23 28.88 3.36
N GLY A 176 32.13 28.07 3.90
CA GLY A 176 31.96 26.62 3.96
C GLY A 176 31.36 26.23 5.31
N ILE A 177 30.34 25.41 5.31
CA ILE A 177 29.64 24.97 6.52
C ILE A 177 29.67 23.45 6.55
N GLU A 178 30.18 22.92 7.67
CA GLU A 178 30.16 21.50 7.95
C GLU A 178 29.43 21.28 9.28
N LEU A 179 28.31 20.55 9.22
CA LEU A 179 27.60 20.08 10.40
C LEU A 179 28.01 18.65 10.70
N SER A 180 28.56 18.41 11.86
CA SER A 180 28.87 17.07 12.33
C SER A 180 27.80 16.65 13.34
N VAL A 181 27.02 15.62 12.97
CA VAL A 181 25.91 15.09 13.78
C VAL A 181 26.34 13.80 14.44
N ASN A 182 26.38 13.80 15.76
CA ASN A 182 26.45 12.60 16.57
C ASN A 182 25.03 12.29 17.04
N GLN A 183 24.39 11.26 16.46
CA GLN A 183 23.03 10.89 16.74
C GLN A 183 22.83 10.41 18.18
N GLY A 184 23.84 9.81 18.82
CA GLY A 184 23.72 9.17 20.12
C GLY A 184 22.90 7.88 20.08
N ASN A 185 22.54 7.39 21.27
CA ASN A 185 21.64 6.23 21.40
C ASN A 185 20.19 6.70 21.42
N ARG A 186 19.32 5.90 20.83
CA ARG A 186 17.88 6.14 20.91
C ARG A 186 17.39 5.78 22.31
N ALA A 187 16.52 6.61 22.88
CA ALA A 187 15.95 6.34 24.20
C ALA A 187 14.93 5.21 24.11
N SER A 188 15.05 4.23 25.03
CA SER A 188 14.13 3.13 25.19
C SER A 188 13.07 3.44 26.26
N ILE A 189 11.87 2.89 26.09
CA ILE A 189 10.79 3.03 27.08
C ILE A 189 11.03 2.06 28.21
N ASP A 190 11.27 2.58 29.42
CA ASP A 190 11.49 1.80 30.64
C ASP A 190 10.16 1.48 31.34
N SER A 191 9.21 2.40 31.31
CA SER A 191 7.86 2.24 31.87
C SER A 191 6.82 3.02 31.08
N PHE A 192 5.66 2.40 30.84
CA PHE A 192 4.53 3.04 30.20
C PHE A 192 3.26 2.77 31.03
N ASP A 193 2.70 3.82 31.62
CA ASP A 193 1.51 3.75 32.44
C ASP A 193 0.35 4.60 31.93
N ILE A 194 -0.88 4.09 32.18
CA ILE A 194 -2.13 4.80 31.93
C ILE A 194 -2.96 4.72 33.20
N SER A 195 -3.25 5.88 33.78
CA SER A 195 -4.05 6.02 35.01
C SER A 195 -5.41 6.65 34.71
N GLY A 196 -6.39 6.40 35.59
CA GLY A 196 -7.76 6.91 35.41
C GLY A 196 -8.66 6.02 34.57
N SER A 197 -8.15 4.95 33.93
CA SER A 197 -8.95 3.98 33.18
C SER A 197 -9.52 2.91 34.12
N GLU A 198 -10.84 2.84 34.26
CA GLU A 198 -11.56 1.85 35.07
C GLU A 198 -12.36 0.85 34.20
N LYS A 199 -12.86 1.29 33.04
CA LYS A 199 -13.77 0.52 32.17
C LYS A 199 -13.02 -0.29 31.13
N ILE A 200 -11.92 0.23 30.61
CA ILE A 200 -11.05 -0.49 29.70
C ILE A 200 -9.76 -0.84 30.45
N SER A 201 -9.35 -2.09 30.33
CA SER A 201 -8.14 -2.51 31.01
C SER A 201 -6.89 -1.80 30.45
N LYS A 202 -5.96 -1.39 31.33
CA LYS A 202 -4.68 -0.82 30.94
C LYS A 202 -4.00 -1.63 29.84
N LYS A 203 -4.03 -2.96 29.93
CA LYS A 203 -3.43 -3.87 28.95
C LYS A 203 -4.08 -3.74 27.56
N GLU A 204 -5.36 -3.48 27.47
CA GLU A 204 -6.06 -3.26 26.20
C GLU A 204 -5.70 -1.89 25.61
N LEU A 205 -5.65 -0.86 26.44
CA LEU A 205 -5.24 0.48 26.02
C LEU A 205 -3.80 0.51 25.51
N LEU A 206 -2.88 -0.13 26.22
CA LEU A 206 -1.46 -0.21 25.81
C LEU A 206 -1.26 -0.92 24.47
N LYS A 207 -2.16 -1.83 24.05
CA LYS A 207 -2.12 -2.45 22.72
C LYS A 207 -2.40 -1.47 21.56
N LEU A 208 -3.03 -0.35 21.84
CA LEU A 208 -3.32 0.69 20.85
C LEU A 208 -2.05 1.48 20.46
N PHE A 209 -1.02 1.39 21.29
CA PHE A 209 0.26 2.04 21.06
C PHE A 209 1.23 1.08 20.37
N LYS A 210 1.88 1.56 19.33
CA LYS A 210 2.97 0.84 18.65
C LYS A 210 4.32 0.99 19.38
N ILE A 211 4.29 1.51 20.60
CA ILE A 211 5.41 1.66 21.51
C ILE A 211 5.00 1.17 22.89
N GLY A 212 5.97 0.77 23.70
CA GLY A 212 5.73 0.30 25.06
C GLY A 212 6.96 -0.24 25.73
N GLU A 213 6.77 -0.85 26.88
CA GLU A 213 7.86 -1.56 27.58
C GLU A 213 8.45 -2.66 26.69
N PRO A 214 9.79 -2.92 26.81
CA PRO A 214 10.45 -3.92 25.98
C PRO A 214 9.87 -5.32 26.21
N ASP A 215 9.68 -6.03 25.12
CA ASP A 215 9.33 -7.46 25.14
C ASP A 215 10.55 -8.32 25.55
N MET A 216 10.40 -9.65 25.55
CA MET A 216 11.56 -10.54 25.75
C MET A 216 12.67 -10.20 24.75
N ALA A 217 13.93 -10.18 25.17
CA ALA A 217 15.07 -9.66 24.42
C ALA A 217 15.15 -10.12 22.95
N LEU A 218 14.83 -11.39 22.66
CA LEU A 218 14.82 -11.90 21.29
C LEU A 218 13.67 -11.31 20.46
N ILE A 219 12.51 -11.10 21.05
CA ILE A 219 11.33 -10.53 20.37
C ILE A 219 11.54 -9.04 20.19
N ASN A 220 11.98 -8.33 21.24
CA ASN A 220 12.22 -6.89 21.20
C ASN A 220 13.28 -6.50 20.16
N TYR A 221 14.27 -7.37 19.90
CA TYR A 221 15.25 -7.18 18.83
C TYR A 221 14.60 -7.04 17.42
N PHE A 222 13.49 -7.71 17.19
CA PHE A 222 12.77 -7.65 15.90
C PHE A 222 11.62 -6.63 15.90
N THR A 223 11.02 -6.34 17.05
CA THR A 223 9.86 -5.45 17.17
C THR A 223 10.25 -4.00 17.40
N ASN A 224 11.37 -3.75 18.08
CA ASN A 224 11.81 -2.42 18.52
C ASN A 224 10.65 -1.64 19.19
N LYS A 225 9.89 -2.35 20.05
CA LYS A 225 8.69 -1.80 20.67
C LYS A 225 9.00 -0.71 21.69
N ASP A 226 10.15 -0.80 22.33
CA ASP A 226 10.63 0.18 23.28
C ASP A 226 11.24 1.44 22.63
N ASP A 227 11.35 1.47 21.30
CA ASP A 227 11.86 2.63 20.56
C ASP A 227 10.83 3.76 20.51
N PHE A 228 11.07 4.81 21.25
CA PHE A 228 10.21 5.98 21.30
C PHE A 228 10.26 6.79 20.01
N THR A 229 9.07 7.22 19.54
CA THR A 229 8.89 8.34 18.61
C THR A 229 7.63 9.12 19.01
N ASP A 230 7.70 10.45 18.94
CA ASP A 230 6.55 11.32 19.24
C ASP A 230 5.34 10.99 18.36
N SER A 231 5.57 10.71 17.08
CA SER A 231 4.49 10.34 16.15
C SER A 231 3.77 9.04 16.56
N LYS A 232 4.50 8.02 17.01
CA LYS A 232 3.89 6.77 17.50
C LYS A 232 3.08 7.00 18.77
N LEU A 233 3.58 7.84 19.68
CA LEU A 233 2.85 8.21 20.90
C LEU A 233 1.57 8.94 20.56
N ARG A 234 1.61 9.99 19.75
CA ARG A 234 0.43 10.77 19.31
C ARG A 234 -0.59 9.89 18.59
N ASN A 235 -0.14 8.99 17.71
CA ASN A 235 -1.03 8.06 17.03
C ASN A 235 -1.71 7.10 18.03
N GLY A 236 -0.99 6.61 19.03
CA GLY A 236 -1.54 5.80 20.10
C GLY A 236 -2.59 6.55 20.93
N ILE A 237 -2.29 7.81 21.30
CA ILE A 237 -3.21 8.72 21.99
C ILE A 237 -4.49 8.94 21.18
N ASN A 238 -4.36 9.23 19.88
CA ASN A 238 -5.51 9.40 18.99
C ASN A 238 -6.32 8.10 18.87
N SER A 239 -5.66 6.96 18.75
CA SER A 239 -6.32 5.64 18.70
C SER A 239 -7.07 5.33 20.00
N MET A 240 -6.48 5.70 21.13
CA MET A 240 -7.12 5.56 22.44
C MET A 240 -8.39 6.43 22.55
N SER A 241 -8.29 7.71 22.18
CA SER A 241 -9.45 8.61 22.17
C SER A 241 -10.56 8.11 21.23
N GLN A 242 -10.21 7.67 20.03
CA GLN A 242 -11.17 7.07 19.11
C GLN A 242 -11.83 5.82 19.69
N THR A 243 -11.05 4.96 20.34
CA THR A 243 -11.59 3.74 20.98
C THR A 243 -12.63 4.09 22.06
N TYR A 244 -12.37 5.09 22.90
CA TYR A 244 -13.33 5.53 23.89
C TYR A 244 -14.58 6.12 23.25
N PHE A 245 -14.45 6.97 22.22
CA PHE A 245 -15.59 7.52 21.48
C PHE A 245 -16.42 6.45 20.76
N ASP A 246 -15.76 5.41 20.25
CA ASP A 246 -16.43 4.27 19.61
C ASP A 246 -17.14 3.36 20.61
N LEU A 247 -16.69 3.37 21.86
CA LEU A 247 -17.33 2.68 22.98
C LEU A 247 -18.32 3.57 23.75
N GLY A 248 -18.66 4.75 23.23
CA GLY A 248 -19.68 5.63 23.74
C GLY A 248 -19.26 6.56 24.88
N TYR A 249 -17.99 6.68 25.18
CA TYR A 249 -17.50 7.61 26.20
C TYR A 249 -17.21 8.98 25.59
N LEU A 250 -18.25 9.80 25.40
CA LEU A 250 -18.12 11.11 24.72
C LEU A 250 -17.40 12.15 25.55
N ASP A 251 -17.47 12.04 26.88
CA ASP A 251 -16.78 12.92 27.83
C ASP A 251 -15.34 12.47 28.12
N PHE A 252 -14.82 11.55 27.32
CA PHE A 252 -13.44 11.09 27.48
C PHE A 252 -12.46 12.25 27.24
N GLU A 253 -11.60 12.48 28.22
CA GLU A 253 -10.55 13.49 28.15
C GLU A 253 -9.21 12.91 28.62
N ILE A 254 -8.14 13.36 27.98
CA ILE A 254 -6.77 13.14 28.43
C ILE A 254 -6.39 14.33 29.29
N LEU A 255 -6.20 14.07 30.57
CA LEU A 255 -5.92 15.11 31.57
C LEU A 255 -4.47 15.55 31.52
N ASP A 256 -3.53 14.59 31.38
CA ASP A 256 -2.10 14.89 31.30
C ASP A 256 -1.33 13.80 30.52
N VAL A 257 -0.21 14.18 29.92
CA VAL A 257 0.74 13.30 29.27
C VAL A 257 2.16 13.68 29.72
N GLU A 258 2.64 13.00 30.72
CA GLU A 258 3.95 13.23 31.31
C GLU A 258 5.01 12.31 30.66
N ILE A 259 6.06 12.89 30.11
CA ILE A 259 7.20 12.17 29.58
C ILE A 259 8.45 12.59 30.39
N SER A 260 9.02 11.67 31.11
CA SER A 260 10.23 11.90 31.91
C SER A 260 11.41 11.05 31.42
N LEU A 261 12.58 11.67 31.35
CA LEU A 261 13.84 11.06 30.95
C LEU A 261 14.70 10.83 32.18
N ASN A 262 15.45 9.72 32.21
CA ASN A 262 16.51 9.53 33.20
C ASN A 262 17.68 10.50 32.97
N ASP A 263 18.61 10.57 33.93
CA ASP A 263 19.76 11.49 33.89
C ASP A 263 20.61 11.36 32.62
N ASN A 264 20.74 10.14 32.10
CA ASN A 264 21.52 9.85 30.89
C ASN A 264 20.72 10.03 29.60
N LYS A 265 19.44 10.38 29.66
CA LYS A 265 18.51 10.53 28.53
C LYS A 265 18.41 9.30 27.60
N GLU A 266 18.64 8.11 28.16
CA GLU A 266 18.58 6.83 27.42
C GLU A 266 17.33 6.03 27.77
N LYS A 267 16.61 6.39 28.83
CA LYS A 267 15.40 5.71 29.28
C LYS A 267 14.28 6.70 29.54
N LEU A 268 13.11 6.32 29.10
CA LEU A 268 11.86 7.11 29.11
C LEU A 268 10.82 6.46 30.01
N THR A 269 10.15 7.26 30.81
CA THR A 269 8.89 6.89 31.48
C THR A 269 7.76 7.73 30.91
N ILE A 270 6.69 7.10 30.51
CA ILE A 270 5.48 7.74 29.96
C ILE A 270 4.31 7.45 30.90
N ASN A 271 3.66 8.51 31.37
CA ASN A 271 2.44 8.43 32.16
C ASN A 271 1.34 9.22 31.46
N ILE A 272 0.20 8.58 31.22
CA ILE A 272 -0.98 9.22 30.64
C ILE A 272 -2.09 9.17 31.68
N GLU A 273 -2.65 10.32 32.05
CA GLU A 273 -3.79 10.41 32.93
C GLU A 273 -5.05 10.70 32.12
N VAL A 274 -6.09 9.86 32.30
CA VAL A 274 -7.35 9.98 31.55
C VAL A 274 -8.54 10.10 32.49
N SER A 275 -9.61 10.72 31.97
CA SER A 275 -10.96 10.73 32.54
C SER A 275 -11.91 10.09 31.56
N GLU A 276 -12.57 8.99 31.94
CA GLU A 276 -13.42 8.22 31.02
C GLU A 276 -14.81 8.83 30.79
N GLY A 277 -15.33 9.56 31.75
CA GLY A 277 -16.69 10.06 31.69
C GLY A 277 -17.76 8.96 31.84
N ILE A 278 -18.96 9.22 31.34
CA ILE A 278 -20.06 8.24 31.32
C ILE A 278 -20.18 7.60 29.95
N GLN A 279 -20.71 6.39 29.90
CA GLN A 279 -20.98 5.69 28.63
C GLN A 279 -22.37 6.06 28.14
N TYR A 280 -22.43 6.67 26.96
CA TYR A 280 -23.65 7.04 26.28
C TYR A 280 -24.20 5.90 25.41
N LYS A 281 -25.53 5.84 25.33
CA LYS A 281 -26.26 4.95 24.41
C LYS A 281 -26.89 5.74 23.28
N LEU A 282 -27.17 5.06 22.19
CA LEU A 282 -27.93 5.63 21.09
C LEU A 282 -29.40 5.77 21.50
N GLY A 283 -29.92 6.98 21.42
CA GLY A 283 -31.34 7.33 21.63
C GLY A 283 -32.16 7.11 20.35
N ASP A 284 -33.07 8.02 20.08
CA ASP A 284 -33.90 8.00 18.89
C ASP A 284 -33.09 8.52 17.66
N VAL A 285 -33.27 7.85 16.52
CA VAL A 285 -32.73 8.29 15.23
C VAL A 285 -33.89 8.77 14.39
N SER A 286 -33.78 10.00 13.87
CA SER A 286 -34.80 10.63 13.03
C SER A 286 -34.20 11.27 11.79
N PHE A 287 -35.03 11.54 10.79
CA PHE A 287 -34.67 12.19 9.56
C PHE A 287 -35.61 13.35 9.32
N GLU A 288 -35.05 14.52 9.06
CA GLU A 288 -35.79 15.74 8.78
C GLU A 288 -35.26 16.44 7.51
N GLY A 289 -36.02 17.39 7.00
CA GLY A 289 -35.67 18.16 5.81
C GLY A 289 -36.26 17.60 4.53
N GLU A 290 -35.48 17.63 3.44
CA GLU A 290 -35.94 17.26 2.10
C GLU A 290 -35.68 15.76 1.84
N LEU A 291 -36.70 14.91 2.01
CA LEU A 291 -36.55 13.46 1.79
C LEU A 291 -36.69 13.02 0.32
N GLY A 292 -37.21 13.89 -0.54
CA GLY A 292 -37.40 13.60 -1.97
C GLY A 292 -38.25 12.35 -2.21
N ASN A 293 -37.76 11.47 -3.09
CA ASN A 293 -38.44 10.20 -3.44
C ASN A 293 -37.96 8.99 -2.60
N ILE A 294 -37.19 9.21 -1.54
CA ILE A 294 -36.71 8.14 -0.67
C ILE A 294 -37.64 8.03 0.54
N SER A 295 -38.13 6.82 0.79
CA SER A 295 -38.98 6.57 1.94
C SER A 295 -38.20 6.48 3.24
N LEU A 296 -38.85 6.80 4.38
CA LEU A 296 -38.23 6.60 5.69
C LEU A 296 -37.78 5.15 5.94
N ASN A 297 -38.51 4.18 5.36
CA ASN A 297 -38.12 2.77 5.45
C ASN A 297 -36.81 2.50 4.67
N GLU A 298 -36.61 3.11 3.51
CA GLU A 298 -35.38 2.98 2.72
C GLU A 298 -34.20 3.63 3.45
N LEU A 299 -34.39 4.78 4.10
CA LEU A 299 -33.39 5.42 4.95
C LEU A 299 -33.05 4.56 6.15
N ASN A 300 -34.05 4.07 6.89
CA ASN A 300 -33.84 3.20 8.05
C ASN A 300 -33.12 1.89 7.69
N ASN A 301 -33.39 1.32 6.51
CA ASN A 301 -32.68 0.12 6.04
C ASN A 301 -31.22 0.40 5.61
N ASN A 302 -30.91 1.65 5.32
CA ASN A 302 -29.57 2.06 4.88
C ASN A 302 -28.64 2.47 6.02
N ILE A 303 -29.17 2.55 7.25
CA ILE A 303 -28.38 2.81 8.45
C ILE A 303 -28.21 1.53 9.28
N SER A 304 -27.07 1.45 9.97
CA SER A 304 -26.71 0.30 10.81
C SER A 304 -26.82 0.61 12.30
N MET A 305 -27.62 1.61 12.69
CA MET A 305 -27.80 2.05 14.07
C MET A 305 -29.11 1.56 14.64
N VAL A 306 -29.07 1.03 15.87
CA VAL A 306 -30.24 0.55 16.59
C VAL A 306 -30.37 1.28 17.95
N LYS A 307 -31.55 1.76 18.28
CA LYS A 307 -31.81 2.42 19.57
C LYS A 307 -31.44 1.51 20.75
N GLY A 308 -30.69 2.04 21.70
CA GLY A 308 -30.22 1.34 22.88
C GLY A 308 -28.82 0.72 22.74
N ASP A 309 -28.26 0.67 21.52
CA ASP A 309 -26.86 0.29 21.32
C ASP A 309 -25.95 1.31 21.99
N VAL A 310 -24.70 0.92 22.22
CA VAL A 310 -23.67 1.85 22.66
C VAL A 310 -23.44 2.90 21.56
N PHE A 311 -23.39 4.17 21.97
CA PHE A 311 -23.11 5.26 21.04
C PHE A 311 -21.72 5.06 20.39
N ASN A 312 -21.66 5.22 19.08
CA ASN A 312 -20.41 5.05 18.32
C ASN A 312 -20.28 6.15 17.28
N ARG A 313 -19.26 6.99 17.43
CA ARG A 313 -19.01 8.15 16.57
C ARG A 313 -18.69 7.76 15.13
N ASN A 314 -17.86 6.73 14.92
CA ASN A 314 -17.52 6.25 13.58
C ASN A 314 -18.74 5.67 12.86
N LEU A 315 -19.65 5.05 13.60
CA LEU A 315 -20.89 4.56 13.03
C LEU A 315 -21.77 5.70 12.51
N ILE A 316 -21.82 6.84 13.20
CA ILE A 316 -22.52 8.03 12.68
C ILE A 316 -21.91 8.52 11.37
N ILE A 317 -20.59 8.66 11.31
CA ILE A 317 -19.87 9.08 10.12
C ILE A 317 -20.14 8.13 8.94
N SER A 318 -20.11 6.82 9.18
CA SER A 318 -20.40 5.82 8.16
C SER A 318 -21.85 5.86 7.68
N ASN A 319 -22.80 6.16 8.57
CA ASN A 319 -24.21 6.29 8.21
C ASN A 319 -24.48 7.60 7.44
N ILE A 320 -23.84 8.71 7.80
CA ILE A 320 -23.88 9.95 7.00
C ILE A 320 -23.40 9.65 5.57
N GLN A 321 -22.27 8.92 5.44
CA GLN A 321 -21.75 8.55 4.13
C GLN A 321 -22.72 7.65 3.37
N SER A 322 -23.34 6.67 4.04
CA SER A 322 -24.33 5.76 3.43
C SER A 322 -25.57 6.50 2.94
N ILE A 323 -26.09 7.44 3.74
CA ILE A 323 -27.22 8.29 3.35
C ILE A 323 -26.83 9.19 2.18
N THR A 324 -25.66 9.82 2.26
CA THR A 324 -25.11 10.67 1.17
C THR A 324 -24.97 9.88 -0.12
N ASP A 325 -24.39 8.67 -0.09
CA ASP A 325 -24.24 7.81 -1.24
C ASP A 325 -25.59 7.38 -1.84
N LEU A 326 -26.58 7.08 -0.98
CA LEU A 326 -27.94 6.72 -1.40
C LEU A 326 -28.61 7.85 -2.23
N TYR A 327 -28.51 9.08 -1.75
CA TYR A 327 -29.05 10.24 -2.46
C TYR A 327 -28.23 10.62 -3.71
N ALA A 328 -26.90 10.54 -3.59
CA ALA A 328 -26.01 10.81 -4.72
C ALA A 328 -26.22 9.81 -5.87
N ASP A 329 -26.58 8.56 -5.57
CA ASP A 329 -26.94 7.57 -6.61
C ASP A 329 -28.31 7.80 -7.24
N LYS A 330 -29.16 8.59 -6.59
CA LYS A 330 -30.44 9.08 -7.16
C LYS A 330 -30.27 10.42 -7.92
N GLY A 331 -29.02 10.89 -8.05
CA GLY A 331 -28.64 12.09 -8.80
C GLY A 331 -28.44 13.36 -7.98
N TYR A 332 -28.53 13.32 -6.68
CA TYR A 332 -28.33 14.50 -5.83
C TYR A 332 -26.84 14.63 -5.47
N ALA A 333 -26.04 15.15 -6.40
CA ALA A 333 -24.57 15.23 -6.25
C ALA A 333 -24.13 16.11 -5.06
N PHE A 334 -24.93 17.12 -4.73
CA PHE A 334 -24.64 18.13 -3.69
C PHE A 334 -25.56 17.97 -2.47
N VAL A 335 -25.99 16.73 -2.17
CA VAL A 335 -26.75 16.48 -0.97
C VAL A 335 -25.90 16.73 0.27
N GLU A 336 -26.45 17.44 1.23
CA GLU A 336 -25.86 17.68 2.54
C GLU A 336 -26.65 16.90 3.60
N VAL A 337 -25.96 16.17 4.44
CA VAL A 337 -26.53 15.39 5.53
C VAL A 337 -25.84 15.81 6.82
N ASN A 338 -26.55 16.59 7.65
CA ASN A 338 -26.04 17.15 8.88
C ASN A 338 -26.59 16.39 10.09
N PRO A 339 -25.75 15.74 10.91
CA PRO A 339 -26.19 15.11 12.13
C PRO A 339 -26.38 16.16 13.22
N ILE A 340 -27.58 16.29 13.74
CA ILE A 340 -27.89 17.09 14.91
C ILE A 340 -28.03 16.14 16.08
N THR A 341 -27.14 16.25 17.06
CA THR A 341 -27.17 15.44 18.27
C THR A 341 -27.81 16.19 19.41
N SER A 342 -28.60 15.48 20.23
CA SER A 342 -29.16 16.01 21.49
C SER A 342 -29.02 14.97 22.59
N GLU A 343 -28.42 15.39 23.69
CA GLU A 343 -28.19 14.54 24.85
C GLU A 343 -29.42 14.56 25.76
N PHE A 344 -29.79 13.39 26.24
CA PHE A 344 -30.84 13.21 27.24
C PHE A 344 -30.43 12.12 28.24
N LEU A 345 -30.05 12.49 29.44
CA LEU A 345 -29.48 11.62 30.47
C LEU A 345 -28.20 10.92 29.97
N ASP A 346 -28.24 9.60 29.77
CA ASP A 346 -27.19 8.75 29.28
C ASP A 346 -27.36 8.35 27.80
N SER A 347 -28.24 9.05 27.09
CA SER A 347 -28.56 8.72 25.69
C SER A 347 -28.39 9.93 24.80
N VAL A 348 -27.91 9.67 23.55
CA VAL A 348 -27.74 10.68 22.49
C VAL A 348 -28.73 10.39 21.39
N ASN A 349 -29.71 11.30 21.19
CA ASN A 349 -30.57 11.25 20.01
C ASN A 349 -29.86 11.88 18.82
N ILE A 350 -30.12 11.34 17.64
CA ILE A 350 -29.54 11.83 16.39
C ILE A 350 -30.66 12.17 15.42
N ASN A 351 -30.66 13.40 14.93
CA ASN A 351 -31.49 13.83 13.84
C ASN A 351 -30.64 14.13 12.60
N PHE A 352 -30.84 13.38 11.50
CA PHE A 352 -30.19 13.66 10.23
C PHE A 352 -31.01 14.69 9.46
N GLU A 353 -30.54 15.92 9.39
CA GLU A 353 -31.12 16.97 8.58
C GLU A 353 -30.58 16.90 7.16
N ILE A 354 -31.48 16.72 6.19
CA ILE A 354 -31.14 16.42 4.77
C ILE A 354 -31.55 17.58 3.88
N PHE A 355 -30.56 18.09 3.12
CA PHE A 355 -30.76 19.12 2.09
C PHE A 355 -30.37 18.54 0.73
N LEU A 356 -31.34 18.32 -0.15
CA LEU A 356 -31.11 17.57 -1.40
C LEU A 356 -30.43 18.37 -2.49
N ASN A 357 -30.67 19.68 -2.52
CA ASN A 357 -30.33 20.48 -3.70
C ASN A 357 -31.00 19.94 -5.00
N LYS A 358 -30.48 20.31 -6.16
CA LYS A 358 -31.03 19.89 -7.46
C LYS A 358 -30.45 18.54 -7.89
N LYS A 359 -31.26 17.79 -8.68
CA LYS A 359 -30.70 16.63 -9.40
C LYS A 359 -29.71 17.11 -10.44
N THR A 360 -28.59 16.41 -10.46
CA THR A 360 -27.41 16.77 -11.24
C THR A 360 -27.16 15.73 -12.33
N TYR A 361 -26.88 16.19 -13.52
CA TYR A 361 -26.56 15.39 -14.71
C TYR A 361 -25.09 15.59 -15.09
N VAL A 362 -24.46 14.55 -15.61
CA VAL A 362 -23.11 14.63 -16.15
C VAL A 362 -23.14 15.41 -17.47
N ASN A 363 -22.45 16.54 -17.53
CA ASN A 363 -22.35 17.33 -18.74
C ASN A 363 -21.27 16.77 -19.66
N ARG A 364 -20.04 16.69 -19.15
CA ARG A 364 -18.88 16.26 -19.92
C ARG A 364 -17.95 15.41 -19.05
N ILE A 365 -17.33 14.39 -19.67
CA ILE A 365 -16.30 13.58 -19.06
C ILE A 365 -14.98 13.84 -19.79
N THR A 366 -14.02 14.44 -19.10
CA THR A 366 -12.66 14.68 -19.60
C THR A 366 -11.68 13.69 -18.97
N ILE A 367 -10.69 13.28 -19.75
CA ILE A 367 -9.59 12.43 -19.30
C ILE A 367 -8.30 13.19 -19.59
N SER A 368 -7.40 13.24 -18.62
CA SER A 368 -6.13 13.95 -18.73
C SER A 368 -5.00 13.14 -18.09
N GLY A 369 -3.75 13.35 -18.56
CA GLY A 369 -2.56 12.65 -18.07
C GLY A 369 -2.23 11.33 -18.79
N ASN A 370 -3.12 10.84 -19.66
CA ASN A 370 -2.90 9.63 -20.46
C ASN A 370 -2.08 9.96 -21.71
N THR A 371 -0.77 9.90 -21.59
CA THR A 371 0.16 10.19 -22.71
C THR A 371 0.43 8.98 -23.61
N ARG A 372 0.30 7.77 -23.06
CA ARG A 372 0.52 6.47 -23.74
C ARG A 372 -0.77 5.67 -23.87
N THR A 373 -1.55 5.60 -22.79
CA THR A 373 -2.80 4.83 -22.77
C THR A 373 -3.87 5.52 -23.61
N GLN A 374 -4.48 4.77 -24.52
CA GLN A 374 -5.56 5.27 -25.39
C GLN A 374 -6.77 5.66 -24.55
N ASP A 375 -7.44 6.76 -24.93
CA ASP A 375 -8.63 7.29 -24.23
C ASP A 375 -9.73 6.23 -24.09
N GLU A 376 -9.92 5.42 -25.12
CA GLU A 376 -10.92 4.33 -25.16
C GLU A 376 -10.69 3.30 -24.04
N VAL A 377 -9.42 3.02 -23.68
CA VAL A 377 -9.08 2.07 -22.63
C VAL A 377 -9.51 2.58 -21.25
N ILE A 378 -9.43 3.89 -21.03
CA ILE A 378 -9.87 4.52 -19.78
C ILE A 378 -11.38 4.65 -19.78
N ARG A 379 -11.95 5.15 -20.89
CA ARG A 379 -13.37 5.46 -21.00
C ARG A 379 -14.28 4.25 -20.81
N ARG A 380 -13.85 3.07 -21.24
CA ARG A 380 -14.62 1.82 -21.06
C ARG A 380 -14.75 1.39 -19.58
N GLU A 381 -13.82 1.82 -18.71
CA GLU A 381 -13.86 1.55 -17.27
C GLU A 381 -14.74 2.55 -16.51
N ILE A 382 -15.24 3.59 -17.18
CA ILE A 382 -16.05 4.63 -16.58
C ILE A 382 -17.53 4.23 -16.65
N GLY A 383 -18.14 4.00 -15.49
CA GLY A 383 -19.53 3.54 -15.37
C GLY A 383 -20.60 4.64 -15.49
N VAL A 384 -20.20 5.91 -15.67
CA VAL A 384 -21.10 7.04 -15.92
C VAL A 384 -20.99 7.49 -17.36
N SER A 385 -22.06 8.09 -17.89
CA SER A 385 -22.10 8.59 -19.27
C SER A 385 -22.51 10.06 -19.30
N GLU A 386 -22.02 10.78 -20.29
CA GLU A 386 -22.43 12.16 -20.57
C GLU A 386 -23.95 12.21 -20.85
N GLY A 387 -24.62 13.21 -20.28
CA GLY A 387 -26.08 13.33 -20.30
C GLY A 387 -26.80 12.41 -19.29
N GLY A 388 -26.11 11.49 -18.68
CA GLY A 388 -26.65 10.59 -17.65
C GLY A 388 -26.79 11.25 -16.28
N LEU A 389 -27.57 10.61 -15.40
CA LEU A 389 -27.72 11.05 -14.03
C LEU A 389 -26.41 10.79 -13.24
N TYR A 390 -26.03 11.72 -12.39
CA TYR A 390 -24.89 11.56 -11.50
C TYR A 390 -25.09 10.33 -10.58
N SER A 391 -24.03 9.57 -10.36
CA SER A 391 -24.00 8.48 -9.39
C SER A 391 -22.61 8.36 -8.78
N ARG A 392 -22.55 8.54 -7.46
CA ARG A 392 -21.30 8.48 -6.70
C ARG A 392 -20.71 7.07 -6.65
N SER A 393 -21.57 6.07 -6.49
CA SER A 393 -21.14 4.67 -6.50
C SER A 393 -20.54 4.26 -7.85
N LYS A 394 -21.14 4.68 -8.97
CA LYS A 394 -20.57 4.43 -10.30
C LYS A 394 -19.22 5.11 -10.49
N LEU A 395 -19.03 6.34 -10.01
CA LEU A 395 -17.74 7.02 -10.06
C LEU A 395 -16.69 6.33 -9.19
N LYS A 396 -17.06 5.94 -7.97
CA LYS A 396 -16.17 5.19 -7.07
C LYS A 396 -15.76 3.84 -7.70
N ASN A 397 -16.70 3.13 -8.32
CA ASN A 397 -16.40 1.88 -9.01
C ASN A 397 -15.50 2.11 -10.23
N SER A 398 -15.72 3.20 -10.98
CA SER A 398 -14.83 3.60 -12.09
C SER A 398 -13.42 3.85 -11.63
N LEU A 399 -13.25 4.57 -10.51
CA LEU A 399 -11.93 4.79 -9.89
C LEU A 399 -11.24 3.47 -9.53
N LEU A 400 -11.98 2.57 -8.90
CA LEU A 400 -11.46 1.25 -8.52
C LEU A 400 -11.11 0.40 -9.74
N SER A 401 -11.94 0.43 -10.80
CA SER A 401 -11.67 -0.27 -12.06
C SER A 401 -10.40 0.24 -12.73
N LEU A 402 -10.24 1.56 -12.84
CA LEU A 402 -9.04 2.18 -13.39
C LEU A 402 -7.76 1.83 -12.58
N ARG A 403 -7.85 1.87 -11.25
CA ARG A 403 -6.72 1.45 -10.38
C ARG A 403 -6.38 -0.04 -10.53
N ARG A 404 -7.36 -0.90 -10.72
CA ARG A 404 -7.17 -2.35 -10.95
C ARG A 404 -6.45 -2.68 -12.25
N LEU A 405 -6.51 -1.82 -13.27
CA LEU A 405 -5.75 -2.00 -14.50
C LEU A 405 -4.24 -2.07 -14.22
N GLY A 406 -3.76 -1.33 -13.20
CA GLY A 406 -2.34 -1.25 -12.87
C GLY A 406 -1.52 -0.49 -13.92
N TYR A 407 -2.15 0.41 -14.69
CA TYR A 407 -1.49 1.26 -15.69
C TYR A 407 -1.15 2.63 -15.12
N PHE A 408 -1.71 2.96 -13.95
CA PHE A 408 -1.62 4.27 -13.32
C PHE A 408 -1.05 4.15 -11.92
N SER A 409 -0.13 5.04 -11.55
CA SER A 409 0.38 5.23 -10.18
C SER A 409 -0.67 5.94 -9.32
N ASP A 410 -1.40 6.90 -9.91
CA ASP A 410 -2.53 7.56 -9.27
C ASP A 410 -3.66 7.80 -10.26
N VAL A 411 -4.88 7.82 -9.73
CA VAL A 411 -6.11 8.17 -10.44
C VAL A 411 -6.94 9.05 -9.53
N GLN A 412 -7.22 10.27 -9.99
CA GLN A 412 -8.03 11.25 -9.29
C GLN A 412 -9.27 11.59 -10.09
N ILE A 413 -10.38 11.81 -9.39
CA ILE A 413 -11.63 12.29 -9.98
C ILE A 413 -11.94 13.65 -9.35
N SER A 414 -12.10 14.66 -10.19
CA SER A 414 -12.59 15.96 -9.79
C SER A 414 -13.90 16.28 -10.50
N THR A 415 -14.79 16.94 -9.78
CA THR A 415 -16.07 17.40 -10.32
C THR A 415 -16.13 18.91 -10.22
N SER A 416 -16.63 19.56 -11.25
CA SER A 416 -16.84 21.01 -11.28
C SER A 416 -18.22 21.35 -11.81
N GLU A 417 -18.84 22.36 -11.21
CA GLU A 417 -20.11 22.89 -11.70
C GLU A 417 -19.93 23.56 -13.06
N VAL A 418 -20.94 23.45 -13.91
CA VAL A 418 -20.95 24.12 -15.22
C VAL A 418 -21.52 25.54 -15.05
N GLU A 419 -20.75 26.54 -15.44
CA GLU A 419 -21.17 27.94 -15.33
C GLU A 419 -22.53 28.19 -15.98
N GLY A 420 -23.49 28.74 -15.21
CA GLY A 420 -24.84 29.00 -15.63
C GLY A 420 -25.79 27.78 -15.70
N MET A 421 -25.33 26.57 -15.32
CA MET A 421 -26.15 25.35 -15.33
C MET A 421 -26.05 24.63 -13.98
N SER A 422 -26.87 25.03 -13.02
CA SER A 422 -26.85 24.49 -11.65
C SER A 422 -27.27 23.01 -11.49
N ASP A 423 -27.70 22.38 -12.58
CA ASP A 423 -28.12 20.98 -12.66
C ASP A 423 -27.11 20.11 -13.44
N LYS A 424 -25.92 20.64 -13.76
CA LYS A 424 -24.93 19.93 -14.54
C LYS A 424 -23.54 20.04 -13.90
N ILE A 425 -22.79 18.94 -14.01
CA ILE A 425 -21.38 18.89 -13.60
C ILE A 425 -20.50 18.32 -14.70
N ASP A 426 -19.30 18.85 -14.79
CA ASP A 426 -18.20 18.25 -15.54
C ASP A 426 -17.41 17.32 -14.61
N ILE A 427 -17.00 16.18 -15.14
CA ILE A 427 -16.21 15.19 -14.44
C ILE A 427 -14.86 15.07 -15.14
N ASN A 428 -13.79 15.29 -14.40
CA ASN A 428 -12.44 15.11 -14.91
C ASN A 428 -11.74 13.95 -14.21
N PHE A 429 -11.26 12.98 -15.02
CA PHE A 429 -10.39 11.90 -14.59
C PHE A 429 -8.95 12.30 -14.91
N THR A 430 -8.16 12.57 -13.88
CA THR A 430 -6.73 12.83 -14.03
C THR A 430 -5.96 11.56 -13.66
N VAL A 431 -5.18 11.04 -14.60
CA VAL A 431 -4.38 9.82 -14.39
C VAL A 431 -2.90 10.15 -14.45
N GLU A 432 -2.12 9.47 -13.64
CA GLU A 432 -0.66 9.47 -13.68
C GLU A 432 -0.18 8.09 -14.12
N GLU A 433 0.41 8.01 -15.31
CA GLU A 433 0.81 6.73 -15.90
C GLU A 433 2.07 6.17 -15.24
N THR A 434 2.06 4.87 -14.98
CA THR A 434 3.24 4.13 -14.51
C THR A 434 3.80 3.21 -15.59
N GLN A 435 4.93 2.58 -15.30
CA GLN A 435 5.48 1.56 -16.18
C GLN A 435 4.61 0.29 -16.11
N THR A 436 4.09 -0.14 -17.25
CA THR A 436 3.24 -1.33 -17.39
C THR A 436 4.05 -2.57 -17.79
N GLY A 437 5.27 -2.35 -18.27
CA GLY A 437 6.22 -3.40 -18.58
C GLY A 437 7.03 -3.83 -17.38
N ALA A 438 7.16 -5.13 -17.16
CA ALA A 438 7.97 -5.73 -16.12
C ALA A 438 8.85 -6.85 -16.68
N ILE A 439 10.11 -6.85 -16.26
CA ILE A 439 11.01 -7.99 -16.44
C ILE A 439 11.18 -8.61 -15.05
N SER A 440 10.95 -9.90 -14.97
CA SER A 440 11.07 -10.65 -13.72
C SER A 440 12.11 -11.76 -13.85
N PHE A 441 12.91 -11.92 -12.81
CA PHE A 441 13.77 -13.08 -12.62
C PHE A 441 13.34 -13.74 -11.31
N THR A 442 13.09 -15.03 -11.37
CA THR A 442 12.68 -15.81 -10.21
C THR A 442 13.63 -16.96 -9.98
N MET A 443 13.95 -17.20 -8.72
CA MET A 443 14.64 -18.39 -8.28
C MET A 443 13.81 -19.01 -7.17
N SER A 444 13.50 -20.27 -7.29
CA SER A 444 12.73 -20.99 -6.27
C SER A 444 13.32 -22.38 -6.03
N HIS A 445 13.06 -22.89 -4.86
CA HIS A 445 13.39 -24.28 -4.51
C HIS A 445 12.18 -24.93 -3.88
N SER A 446 11.91 -26.15 -4.27
CA SER A 446 10.85 -26.97 -3.64
C SER A 446 11.27 -28.44 -3.63
N ASN A 447 10.74 -29.19 -2.67
CA ASN A 447 10.97 -30.63 -2.61
C ASN A 447 10.47 -31.37 -3.87
N ASN A 448 9.52 -30.77 -4.60
CA ASN A 448 8.89 -31.39 -5.77
C ASN A 448 9.70 -31.26 -7.07
N TYR A 449 10.40 -30.12 -7.24
CA TYR A 449 11.02 -29.76 -8.52
C TYR A 449 12.50 -29.36 -8.38
N GLY A 450 13.08 -29.45 -7.17
CA GLY A 450 14.42 -28.96 -6.92
C GLY A 450 14.54 -27.43 -7.10
N MET A 451 15.68 -26.98 -7.59
CA MET A 451 15.93 -25.58 -7.94
C MET A 451 15.24 -25.25 -9.27
N THR A 452 14.50 -24.15 -9.27
CA THR A 452 13.82 -23.63 -10.47
C THR A 452 14.26 -22.18 -10.70
N PHE A 453 14.65 -21.89 -11.93
CA PHE A 453 14.98 -20.56 -12.41
C PHE A 453 13.93 -20.11 -13.40
N GLY A 454 13.45 -18.88 -13.25
CA GLY A 454 12.48 -18.27 -14.15
C GLY A 454 12.95 -16.92 -14.65
N ALA A 455 12.60 -16.61 -15.89
CA ALA A 455 12.70 -15.29 -16.47
C ALA A 455 11.40 -14.96 -17.19
N GLY A 456 10.87 -13.78 -16.98
CA GLY A 456 9.61 -13.36 -17.58
C GLY A 456 9.66 -11.93 -18.05
N ILE A 457 8.96 -11.66 -19.16
CA ILE A 457 8.68 -10.32 -19.67
C ILE A 457 7.16 -10.21 -19.74
N GLN A 458 6.61 -9.20 -19.12
CA GLN A 458 5.19 -8.88 -19.19
C GLN A 458 5.02 -7.42 -19.57
N GLU A 459 4.15 -7.16 -20.55
CA GLU A 459 3.66 -5.82 -20.87
C GLU A 459 2.13 -5.85 -20.79
N LYS A 460 1.55 -5.13 -19.86
CA LYS A 460 0.08 -5.14 -19.61
C LYS A 460 -0.70 -4.18 -20.50
N ASN A 461 -0.03 -3.21 -21.10
CA ASN A 461 -0.66 -2.16 -21.89
C ASN A 461 0.13 -1.90 -23.18
N ILE A 462 0.33 -2.95 -23.97
CA ILE A 462 1.14 -2.86 -25.19
C ILE A 462 0.58 -1.79 -26.14
N PHE A 463 1.42 -0.84 -26.53
CA PHE A 463 1.05 0.30 -27.39
C PHE A 463 -0.12 1.13 -26.85
N GLY A 464 -0.36 1.13 -25.54
CA GLY A 464 -1.47 1.86 -24.92
C GLY A 464 -2.85 1.26 -25.18
N SER A 465 -2.95 0.10 -25.79
CA SER A 465 -4.22 -0.52 -26.23
C SER A 465 -4.94 -1.32 -25.14
N GLY A 466 -4.36 -1.42 -23.93
CA GLY A 466 -4.89 -2.27 -22.87
C GLY A 466 -4.71 -3.77 -23.11
N ASN A 467 -3.99 -4.16 -24.16
CA ASN A 467 -3.68 -5.55 -24.42
C ASN A 467 -2.44 -5.99 -23.65
N THR A 468 -2.42 -7.26 -23.25
CA THR A 468 -1.31 -7.84 -22.48
C THR A 468 -0.47 -8.78 -23.34
N LEU A 469 0.83 -8.65 -23.26
CA LEU A 469 1.81 -9.57 -23.82
C LEU A 469 2.63 -10.17 -22.69
N ASN A 470 2.72 -11.50 -22.66
CA ASN A 470 3.54 -12.23 -21.70
C ASN A 470 4.45 -13.21 -22.44
N ALA A 471 5.70 -13.26 -22.02
CA ALA A 471 6.63 -14.32 -22.39
C ALA A 471 7.37 -14.79 -21.15
N ASP A 472 7.32 -16.06 -20.82
CA ASP A 472 7.98 -16.64 -19.66
C ASP A 472 8.78 -17.90 -20.01
N LEU A 473 9.93 -18.02 -19.38
CA LEU A 473 10.82 -19.16 -19.40
C LEU A 473 10.95 -19.67 -17.96
N LYS A 474 10.79 -20.98 -17.76
CA LYS A 474 11.08 -21.68 -16.50
C LYS A 474 11.98 -22.87 -16.77
N ILE A 475 13.04 -22.99 -16.00
CA ILE A 475 14.02 -24.07 -16.09
C ILE A 475 14.16 -24.67 -14.68
N ALA A 476 13.96 -25.95 -14.59
CA ALA A 476 14.19 -26.75 -13.39
C ALA A 476 14.87 -28.08 -13.76
N GLU A 477 15.32 -28.83 -12.78
CA GLU A 477 15.90 -30.13 -12.98
C GLU A 477 14.94 -31.10 -13.70
N SER A 478 13.66 -31.04 -13.36
CA SER A 478 12.64 -31.94 -13.86
C SER A 478 11.74 -31.34 -14.95
N PHE A 479 11.92 -30.07 -15.33
CA PHE A 479 11.15 -29.47 -16.42
C PHE A 479 11.77 -28.20 -16.99
N ASN A 480 11.53 -28.00 -18.31
CA ASN A 480 11.78 -26.75 -19.02
C ASN A 480 10.47 -26.28 -19.65
N LYS A 481 10.13 -25.00 -19.52
CA LYS A 481 8.91 -24.47 -20.10
C LYS A 481 9.10 -23.06 -20.63
N VAL A 482 8.63 -22.85 -21.87
CA VAL A 482 8.55 -21.54 -22.50
C VAL A 482 7.10 -21.30 -22.87
N ASN A 483 6.55 -20.16 -22.50
CA ASN A 483 5.21 -19.74 -22.88
C ASN A 483 5.25 -18.34 -23.48
N PHE A 484 4.34 -18.13 -24.41
CA PHE A 484 4.06 -16.83 -25.00
C PHE A 484 2.55 -16.66 -25.08
N TYR A 485 2.03 -15.53 -24.55
CA TYR A 485 0.61 -15.22 -24.54
C TYR A 485 0.38 -13.78 -24.93
N PHE A 486 -0.57 -13.58 -25.84
CA PHE A 486 -1.19 -12.29 -26.12
C PHE A 486 -2.66 -12.34 -25.67
N VAL A 487 -3.12 -11.34 -24.94
CA VAL A 487 -4.50 -11.25 -24.42
C VAL A 487 -5.07 -9.87 -24.73
N ASN A 488 -6.20 -9.84 -25.42
CA ASN A 488 -7.08 -8.68 -25.49
C ASN A 488 -8.18 -8.87 -24.45
N PRO A 489 -8.19 -8.15 -23.32
CA PRO A 489 -9.15 -8.35 -22.23
C PRO A 489 -10.54 -7.77 -22.52
N ASN A 490 -10.69 -6.96 -23.57
CA ASN A 490 -11.94 -6.30 -23.93
C ASN A 490 -12.11 -6.23 -25.45
N PHE A 491 -12.30 -7.39 -26.06
CA PHE A 491 -12.35 -7.56 -27.52
C PHE A 491 -13.56 -6.87 -28.18
N ASN A 492 -14.68 -6.79 -27.49
CA ASN A 492 -15.96 -6.32 -28.07
C ASN A 492 -16.68 -5.24 -27.24
N ASN A 493 -15.99 -4.51 -26.38
CA ASN A 493 -16.56 -3.49 -25.47
C ASN A 493 -17.60 -4.00 -24.46
N GLU A 494 -17.87 -5.30 -24.42
CA GLU A 494 -18.74 -5.97 -23.44
C GLU A 494 -17.91 -6.74 -22.39
N GLY A 495 -16.57 -6.53 -22.39
CA GLY A 495 -15.66 -7.21 -21.50
C GLY A 495 -15.29 -8.64 -21.89
N HIS A 496 -15.65 -9.07 -23.12
CA HIS A 496 -15.21 -10.36 -23.65
C HIS A 496 -13.71 -10.31 -23.93
N SER A 497 -12.99 -11.38 -23.59
CA SER A 497 -11.57 -11.48 -23.84
C SER A 497 -11.22 -12.50 -24.92
N VAL A 498 -10.16 -12.19 -25.67
CA VAL A 498 -9.55 -13.14 -26.62
C VAL A 498 -8.10 -13.31 -26.24
N SER A 499 -7.63 -14.56 -26.26
CA SER A 499 -6.23 -14.87 -26.02
C SER A 499 -5.67 -15.82 -27.09
N ILE A 500 -4.41 -15.63 -27.44
CA ILE A 500 -3.65 -16.51 -28.32
C ILE A 500 -2.32 -16.80 -27.61
N GLY A 501 -1.94 -18.07 -27.59
CA GLY A 501 -0.69 -18.48 -26.97
C GLY A 501 0.04 -19.54 -27.76
N ALA A 502 1.33 -19.65 -27.50
CA ALA A 502 2.20 -20.73 -27.95
C ALA A 502 3.07 -21.18 -26.79
N PHE A 503 3.34 -22.47 -26.72
CA PHE A 503 4.17 -23.03 -25.66
C PHE A 503 5.06 -24.16 -26.13
N ARG A 504 6.17 -24.33 -25.43
CA ARG A 504 6.98 -25.55 -25.43
C ARG A 504 7.23 -25.98 -23.99
N SER A 505 7.04 -27.24 -23.69
CA SER A 505 7.24 -27.80 -22.36
C SER A 505 7.93 -29.14 -22.50
N GLU A 506 9.06 -29.31 -21.83
CA GLU A 506 9.81 -30.55 -21.68
C GLU A 506 9.74 -30.95 -20.20
N ILE A 507 9.23 -32.14 -19.93
CA ILE A 507 9.07 -32.66 -18.58
C ILE A 507 9.85 -33.94 -18.48
N ASP A 508 10.82 -33.99 -17.58
CA ASP A 508 11.58 -35.17 -17.22
C ASP A 508 11.10 -35.71 -15.87
N ASN A 509 10.69 -36.94 -15.85
CA ASN A 509 10.18 -37.60 -14.64
C ASN A 509 11.12 -38.70 -14.12
N ASP A 510 12.42 -38.65 -14.43
CA ASP A 510 13.37 -39.68 -14.05
C ASP A 510 13.49 -39.85 -12.52
N ASP A 511 13.41 -38.78 -11.76
CA ASP A 511 13.54 -38.79 -10.30
C ASP A 511 12.22 -38.84 -9.54
N ILE A 512 11.10 -38.47 -10.18
CA ILE A 512 9.83 -38.20 -9.51
C ILE A 512 8.83 -39.36 -9.63
N ALA A 513 8.91 -40.15 -10.67
CA ALA A 513 7.94 -41.21 -10.96
C ALA A 513 8.58 -42.61 -11.05
N ALA A 514 7.72 -43.60 -10.91
CA ALA A 514 8.03 -45.01 -10.97
C ALA A 514 8.68 -45.45 -12.26
N ASN A 515 8.45 -44.70 -13.32
CA ASN A 515 8.89 -45.00 -14.66
C ASN A 515 9.49 -43.75 -15.24
N SER A 516 10.77 -43.78 -15.52
CA SER A 516 11.49 -42.71 -16.16
C SER A 516 10.96 -42.44 -17.56
N TYR A 517 10.39 -41.28 -17.78
CA TYR A 517 9.91 -40.83 -19.08
C TYR A 517 10.06 -39.34 -19.24
N GLU A 518 10.35 -38.92 -20.45
CA GLU A 518 10.43 -37.54 -20.90
C GLU A 518 9.24 -37.23 -21.80
N ILE A 519 8.63 -36.07 -21.67
CA ILE A 519 7.60 -35.54 -22.56
C ILE A 519 8.03 -34.21 -23.10
N ASP A 520 8.20 -34.09 -24.40
CA ASP A 520 8.35 -32.82 -25.12
C ASP A 520 7.01 -32.46 -25.78
N SER A 521 6.42 -31.35 -25.37
CA SER A 521 5.13 -30.86 -25.85
C SER A 521 5.30 -29.46 -26.45
N THR A 522 4.90 -29.31 -27.73
CA THR A 522 4.86 -27.99 -28.38
C THR A 522 3.44 -27.76 -28.88
N GLY A 523 2.88 -26.56 -28.61
CA GLY A 523 1.49 -26.30 -28.95
C GLY A 523 1.14 -24.83 -29.07
N VAL A 524 -0.07 -24.63 -29.57
CA VAL A 524 -0.74 -23.34 -29.68
C VAL A 524 -2.11 -23.40 -29.03
N ASN A 525 -2.55 -22.31 -28.46
CA ASN A 525 -3.89 -22.22 -27.88
C ASN A 525 -4.59 -20.92 -28.28
N PHE A 526 -5.90 -21.02 -28.36
CA PHE A 526 -6.82 -19.90 -28.56
C PHE A 526 -7.85 -19.93 -27.44
N GLY A 527 -8.11 -18.78 -26.82
CA GLY A 527 -9.10 -18.67 -25.74
C GLY A 527 -10.09 -17.54 -26.01
N TYR A 528 -11.32 -17.76 -25.56
CA TYR A 528 -12.38 -16.77 -25.57
C TYR A 528 -13.05 -16.73 -24.20
N GLY A 529 -13.06 -15.55 -23.55
CA GLY A 529 -13.59 -15.36 -22.21
C GLY A 529 -14.82 -14.46 -22.20
N LEU A 530 -15.81 -14.87 -21.42
CA LEU A 530 -17.09 -14.21 -21.20
C LEU A 530 -17.22 -13.83 -19.72
N PRO A 531 -17.30 -12.54 -19.36
CA PRO A 531 -17.70 -12.14 -18.01
C PRO A 531 -19.20 -12.41 -17.83
N LEU A 532 -19.56 -13.10 -16.75
CA LEU A 532 -20.96 -13.28 -16.34
C LEU A 532 -21.36 -12.27 -15.29
N SER A 533 -20.42 -11.87 -14.45
CA SER A 533 -20.53 -10.82 -13.46
C SER A 533 -19.13 -10.26 -13.16
N ASP A 534 -19.04 -9.29 -12.26
CA ASP A 534 -17.77 -8.71 -11.82
C ASP A 534 -16.80 -9.76 -11.26
N ASN A 535 -17.32 -10.82 -10.64
CA ASN A 535 -16.56 -11.86 -9.97
C ASN A 535 -16.57 -13.21 -10.69
N THR A 536 -17.37 -13.37 -11.76
CA THR A 536 -17.60 -14.67 -12.40
C THR A 536 -17.32 -14.61 -13.89
N ARG A 537 -16.57 -15.58 -14.41
CA ARG A 537 -16.19 -15.66 -15.82
C ARG A 537 -16.27 -17.08 -16.36
N ILE A 538 -16.61 -17.21 -17.64
CA ILE A 538 -16.46 -18.45 -18.42
C ILE A 538 -15.38 -18.22 -19.48
N ASN A 539 -14.44 -19.16 -19.60
CA ASN A 539 -13.44 -19.16 -20.64
C ASN A 539 -13.57 -20.48 -21.45
N ALA A 540 -13.68 -20.37 -22.76
CA ALA A 540 -13.61 -21.49 -23.68
C ALA A 540 -12.28 -21.46 -24.41
N GLY A 541 -11.64 -22.60 -24.58
CA GLY A 541 -10.33 -22.69 -25.23
C GLY A 541 -10.24 -23.82 -26.23
N LEU A 542 -9.46 -23.59 -27.27
CA LEU A 542 -9.01 -24.60 -28.24
C LEU A 542 -7.48 -24.69 -28.13
N GLU A 543 -6.97 -25.91 -28.07
CA GLU A 543 -5.53 -26.17 -28.00
C GLU A 543 -5.17 -27.27 -29.02
N TYR A 544 -4.11 -27.03 -29.77
CA TYR A 544 -3.43 -28.04 -30.52
C TYR A 544 -2.02 -28.21 -29.96
N SER A 545 -1.66 -29.45 -29.67
CA SER A 545 -0.32 -29.77 -29.22
C SER A 545 0.23 -31.03 -29.89
N LYS A 546 1.51 -31.05 -30.12
CA LYS A 546 2.31 -32.17 -30.55
C LYS A 546 3.12 -32.65 -29.36
N ASN A 547 2.97 -33.92 -29.00
CA ASN A 547 3.58 -34.53 -27.82
C ASN A 547 4.52 -35.68 -28.25
N GLU A 548 5.79 -35.58 -27.90
CA GLU A 548 6.76 -36.67 -28.04
C GLU A 548 6.99 -37.29 -26.66
N VAL A 549 6.81 -38.61 -26.55
CA VAL A 549 6.99 -39.35 -25.30
C VAL A 549 8.16 -40.28 -25.44
N LYS A 550 9.19 -40.11 -24.62
CA LYS A 550 10.38 -40.96 -24.57
C LYS A 550 10.39 -41.67 -23.22
N CYS A 551 10.49 -42.98 -23.22
CA CYS A 551 10.53 -43.76 -21.99
C CYS A 551 11.91 -44.44 -21.86
N SER A 552 12.35 -44.58 -20.60
CA SER A 552 13.61 -45.29 -20.34
C SER A 552 13.47 -46.81 -20.61
N THR A 553 14.60 -47.46 -20.77
CA THR A 553 14.66 -48.94 -20.98
C THR A 553 14.14 -49.73 -19.78
N LEU A 554 14.04 -49.09 -18.60
CA LEU A 554 13.53 -49.68 -17.36
C LEU A 554 12.03 -49.40 -17.14
N PHE A 555 11.34 -48.83 -18.13
CA PHE A 555 9.91 -48.56 -18.06
C PHE A 555 9.11 -49.86 -17.88
N SER A 556 8.39 -50.01 -16.78
CA SER A 556 7.64 -51.18 -16.40
C SER A 556 6.11 -51.04 -16.55
N GLY A 557 5.70 -50.26 -17.55
CA GLY A 557 4.29 -50.04 -17.88
C GLY A 557 3.59 -51.24 -18.48
N SER A 558 2.25 -51.22 -18.50
CA SER A 558 1.42 -52.19 -19.22
C SER A 558 1.67 -52.17 -20.74
N GLY A 559 1.18 -53.13 -21.49
CA GLY A 559 1.31 -53.16 -22.92
C GLY A 559 0.81 -51.88 -23.64
N TYR A 560 -0.27 -51.26 -23.15
CA TYR A 560 -0.78 -49.98 -23.64
C TYR A 560 0.19 -48.83 -23.29
N GLU A 561 0.64 -48.75 -22.05
CA GLU A 561 1.60 -47.73 -21.61
C GLU A 561 2.92 -47.84 -22.42
N SER A 562 3.42 -49.04 -22.62
CA SER A 562 4.61 -49.30 -23.44
C SER A 562 4.40 -48.93 -24.93
N SER A 563 3.18 -49.09 -25.47
CA SER A 563 2.87 -48.64 -26.83
C SER A 563 2.89 -47.13 -27.00
N GLN A 564 2.56 -46.38 -25.96
CA GLN A 564 2.69 -44.90 -25.96
C GLN A 564 4.13 -44.44 -26.01
N CYS A 565 5.05 -45.15 -25.37
CA CYS A 565 6.50 -44.89 -25.45
C CYS A 565 7.09 -45.13 -26.85
N ALA A 566 6.46 -45.96 -27.68
CA ALA A 566 6.91 -46.26 -29.04
C ALA A 566 6.47 -45.20 -30.08
N SER A 567 5.51 -44.35 -29.70
CA SER A 567 4.92 -43.34 -30.57
C SER A 567 5.71 -42.02 -30.48
N LYS A 568 6.48 -41.70 -31.53
CA LYS A 568 7.40 -40.55 -31.54
C LYS A 568 6.69 -39.19 -31.62
N ASN A 569 5.48 -39.10 -32.10
CA ASN A 569 4.74 -37.87 -32.29
C ASN A 569 3.24 -38.18 -32.13
N ASN A 570 2.63 -37.57 -31.14
CA ASN A 570 1.19 -37.68 -30.89
C ASN A 570 0.55 -36.31 -31.01
N ASP A 571 -0.41 -36.20 -31.91
CA ASP A 571 -1.18 -34.97 -32.09
C ASP A 571 -2.39 -34.96 -31.12
N GLU A 572 -2.60 -33.84 -30.47
CA GLU A 572 -3.75 -33.62 -29.57
C GLU A 572 -4.49 -32.33 -29.95
N PHE A 573 -5.79 -32.48 -30.22
CA PHE A 573 -6.72 -31.37 -30.38
C PHE A 573 -7.65 -31.36 -29.17
N LYS A 574 -7.58 -30.33 -28.34
CA LYS A 574 -8.31 -30.24 -27.08
C LYS A 574 -9.22 -29.02 -27.06
N VAL A 575 -10.45 -29.23 -26.59
CA VAL A 575 -11.40 -28.18 -26.25
C VAL A 575 -11.51 -28.14 -24.74
N ASN A 576 -11.49 -26.94 -24.15
CA ASN A 576 -11.74 -26.78 -22.73
C ASN A 576 -12.75 -25.68 -22.50
N VAL A 577 -13.48 -25.79 -21.38
CA VAL A 577 -14.36 -24.77 -20.84
C VAL A 577 -14.04 -24.65 -19.35
N ASN A 578 -13.75 -23.47 -18.90
CA ASN A 578 -13.49 -23.15 -17.51
C ASN A 578 -14.52 -22.13 -17.02
N TRP A 579 -15.21 -22.44 -15.95
CA TRP A 579 -15.98 -21.52 -15.15
C TRP A 579 -15.17 -21.13 -13.92
N SER A 580 -15.08 -19.85 -13.60
CA SER A 580 -14.36 -19.37 -12.43
C SER A 580 -15.13 -18.26 -11.74
N GLU A 581 -15.05 -18.25 -10.41
CA GLU A 581 -15.63 -17.25 -9.52
C GLU A 581 -14.60 -16.86 -8.46
N ASN A 582 -14.38 -15.55 -8.27
CA ASN A 582 -13.42 -15.05 -7.30
C ASN A 582 -13.98 -13.82 -6.58
N THR A 583 -14.29 -13.98 -5.30
CA THR A 583 -14.80 -12.91 -4.42
C THR A 583 -13.83 -12.58 -3.28
N LEU A 584 -12.57 -12.99 -3.40
CA LEU A 584 -11.56 -12.78 -2.36
C LEU A 584 -11.34 -11.29 -2.09
N ASN A 585 -11.34 -10.91 -0.82
CA ASN A 585 -11.13 -9.54 -0.36
C ASN A 585 -9.68 -9.05 -0.50
N ASN A 586 -8.71 -9.95 -0.61
CA ASN A 586 -7.29 -9.64 -0.78
C ASN A 586 -6.61 -10.70 -1.66
N TYR A 587 -5.69 -10.27 -2.52
CA TYR A 587 -4.98 -11.18 -3.41
C TYR A 587 -3.88 -11.99 -2.71
N MET A 588 -3.13 -11.37 -1.79
CA MET A 588 -1.97 -12.01 -1.13
C MET A 588 -2.37 -12.83 0.10
N TYR A 589 -3.12 -12.22 0.99
CA TYR A 589 -3.57 -12.82 2.24
C TYR A 589 -5.09 -12.66 2.39
N PRO A 590 -5.87 -13.45 1.64
CA PRO A 590 -7.32 -13.43 1.77
C PRO A 590 -7.76 -13.80 3.18
N THR A 591 -8.70 -13.05 3.71
CA THR A 591 -9.34 -13.33 5.00
C THR A 591 -10.81 -13.65 4.86
N ASP A 592 -11.41 -13.31 3.70
CA ASP A 592 -12.82 -13.53 3.42
C ASP A 592 -13.04 -13.77 1.92
N GLY A 593 -14.09 -14.50 1.58
CA GLY A 593 -14.51 -14.76 0.21
C GLY A 593 -14.20 -16.17 -0.28
N ILE A 594 -14.53 -16.42 -1.54
CA ILE A 594 -14.37 -17.72 -2.20
C ILE A 594 -13.60 -17.59 -3.52
N ASN A 595 -12.90 -18.66 -3.87
CA ASN A 595 -12.28 -18.82 -5.18
C ASN A 595 -12.63 -20.22 -5.70
N ASN A 596 -13.50 -20.27 -6.71
CA ASN A 596 -13.99 -21.49 -7.34
C ASN A 596 -13.50 -21.58 -8.77
N SER A 597 -13.17 -22.81 -9.22
CA SER A 597 -12.88 -23.06 -10.63
C SER A 597 -13.35 -24.46 -11.00
N VAL A 598 -14.10 -24.56 -12.09
CA VAL A 598 -14.50 -25.83 -12.69
C VAL A 598 -14.07 -25.83 -14.15
N THR A 599 -13.23 -26.80 -14.50
CA THR A 599 -12.72 -26.98 -15.87
C THR A 599 -13.16 -28.31 -16.42
N ALA A 600 -13.81 -28.28 -17.55
CA ALA A 600 -14.09 -29.47 -18.36
C ALA A 600 -13.26 -29.38 -19.64
N ALA A 601 -12.54 -30.45 -19.97
CA ALA A 601 -11.74 -30.55 -21.19
C ALA A 601 -11.94 -31.88 -21.87
N ILE A 602 -11.92 -31.88 -23.19
CA ILE A 602 -12.01 -33.09 -24.01
C ILE A 602 -10.98 -33.02 -25.14
N SER A 603 -10.22 -34.10 -25.28
CA SER A 603 -9.34 -34.33 -26.42
C SER A 603 -10.15 -34.91 -27.56
N LEU A 604 -10.23 -34.19 -28.68
CA LEU A 604 -11.08 -34.57 -29.82
C LEU A 604 -10.52 -35.75 -30.61
N PRO A 605 -11.40 -36.58 -31.27
CA PRO A 605 -10.97 -37.70 -32.08
C PRO A 605 -10.32 -37.32 -33.42
N LEU A 606 -9.77 -36.12 -33.50
CA LEU A 606 -8.97 -35.58 -34.60
C LEU A 606 -7.47 -35.86 -34.44
N GLY A 607 -7.08 -36.25 -33.21
CA GLY A 607 -5.72 -36.58 -32.84
C GLY A 607 -5.59 -38.02 -32.34
N ASP A 608 -4.42 -38.32 -31.76
CA ASP A 608 -4.07 -39.66 -31.28
C ASP A 608 -4.72 -40.00 -29.93
N TYR A 609 -5.08 -38.97 -29.13
CA TYR A 609 -5.64 -39.10 -27.80
C TYR A 609 -7.15 -38.90 -27.78
N GLN A 610 -7.85 -39.74 -27.01
CA GLN A 610 -9.28 -39.62 -26.80
C GLN A 610 -9.57 -39.79 -25.30
N TYR A 611 -9.56 -38.71 -24.57
CA TYR A 611 -9.89 -38.66 -23.16
C TYR A 611 -10.61 -37.36 -22.80
N PHE A 612 -11.28 -37.35 -21.67
CA PHE A 612 -11.82 -36.13 -21.08
C PHE A 612 -11.22 -35.92 -19.70
N ASN A 613 -11.20 -34.66 -19.26
CA ASN A 613 -10.81 -34.23 -17.93
C ASN A 613 -11.89 -33.33 -17.34
N LEU A 614 -12.24 -33.57 -16.09
CA LEU A 614 -13.05 -32.68 -15.25
C LEU A 614 -12.27 -32.36 -14.01
N SER A 615 -12.05 -31.07 -13.76
CA SER A 615 -11.34 -30.54 -12.59
C SER A 615 -12.22 -29.55 -11.87
N ALA A 616 -12.37 -29.68 -10.56
CA ALA A 616 -13.07 -28.74 -9.72
C ALA A 616 -12.17 -28.36 -8.52
N VAL A 617 -11.96 -27.07 -8.33
CA VAL A 617 -11.20 -26.49 -7.22
C VAL A 617 -12.09 -25.53 -6.48
N HIS A 618 -12.17 -25.70 -5.18
CA HIS A 618 -12.87 -24.82 -4.27
C HIS A 618 -11.90 -24.32 -3.21
N SER A 619 -11.89 -23.02 -2.92
CA SER A 619 -11.22 -22.44 -1.77
C SER A 619 -12.13 -21.40 -1.13
N SER A 620 -12.41 -21.55 0.15
CA SER A 620 -13.16 -20.57 0.94
C SER A 620 -12.30 -20.06 2.09
N TYR A 621 -12.43 -18.76 2.35
CA TYR A 621 -11.79 -18.08 3.47
C TYR A 621 -12.88 -17.48 4.33
N THR A 622 -12.85 -17.77 5.62
CA THR A 622 -13.85 -17.30 6.58
C THR A 622 -13.13 -16.73 7.79
N PRO A 623 -13.33 -15.45 8.15
CA PRO A 623 -12.76 -14.89 9.36
C PRO A 623 -13.41 -15.54 10.58
N ILE A 624 -12.60 -16.13 11.46
CA ILE A 624 -13.04 -16.68 12.74
C ILE A 624 -13.10 -15.54 13.78
N ASN A 625 -12.12 -14.65 13.70
CA ASN A 625 -12.03 -13.41 14.45
C ASN A 625 -11.14 -12.41 13.70
N THR A 626 -10.84 -11.27 14.29
CA THR A 626 -10.00 -10.22 13.69
C THR A 626 -8.60 -10.68 13.30
N SER A 627 -8.10 -11.76 13.89
CA SER A 627 -6.72 -12.24 13.69
C SER A 627 -6.62 -13.64 13.11
N ALA A 628 -7.71 -14.40 13.00
CA ALA A 628 -7.68 -15.78 12.53
C ALA A 628 -8.66 -16.02 11.38
N THR A 629 -8.17 -16.68 10.35
CA THR A 629 -8.94 -17.05 9.14
C THR A 629 -8.92 -18.55 8.96
N LEU A 630 -10.07 -19.14 8.75
CA LEU A 630 -10.20 -20.54 8.32
C LEU A 630 -10.22 -20.61 6.79
N LYS A 631 -9.23 -21.28 6.22
CA LYS A 631 -9.19 -21.62 4.80
C LYS A 631 -9.59 -23.08 4.60
N LEU A 632 -10.61 -23.34 3.81
CA LEU A 632 -10.96 -24.68 3.36
C LEU A 632 -10.67 -24.80 1.87
N THR A 633 -10.01 -25.89 1.46
CA THR A 633 -9.70 -26.16 0.06
C THR A 633 -10.16 -27.57 -0.30
N GLY A 634 -10.83 -27.71 -1.43
CA GLY A 634 -11.20 -28.99 -2.03
C GLY A 634 -10.75 -29.07 -3.47
N ASN A 635 -10.11 -30.17 -3.85
CA ASN A 635 -9.67 -30.43 -5.21
C ASN A 635 -10.22 -31.79 -5.65
N PHE A 636 -10.99 -31.77 -6.71
CA PHE A 636 -11.51 -32.98 -7.39
C PHE A 636 -11.02 -32.98 -8.82
N ASN A 637 -10.42 -34.11 -9.24
CA ASN A 637 -10.04 -34.29 -10.64
C ASN A 637 -10.49 -35.69 -11.10
N LEU A 638 -11.01 -35.75 -12.32
CA LEU A 638 -11.40 -36.97 -13.02
C LEU A 638 -10.89 -36.88 -14.44
N SER A 639 -10.04 -37.83 -14.84
CA SER A 639 -9.62 -38.00 -16.23
C SER A 639 -9.91 -39.43 -16.68
N LYS A 640 -10.47 -39.59 -17.86
CA LYS A 640 -10.81 -40.93 -18.38
C LYS A 640 -10.76 -40.98 -19.89
N GLY A 641 -10.22 -42.07 -20.43
CA GLY A 641 -10.29 -42.36 -21.84
C GLY A 641 -11.71 -42.71 -22.31
N TYR A 642 -12.03 -42.42 -23.55
CA TYR A 642 -13.32 -42.77 -24.18
C TYR A 642 -13.13 -43.47 -25.53
N SER A 643 -14.22 -43.98 -26.14
CA SER A 643 -14.19 -44.70 -27.41
C SER A 643 -13.22 -45.91 -27.42
N GLY A 644 -13.08 -46.59 -26.28
CA GLY A 644 -12.20 -47.77 -26.17
C GLY A 644 -10.71 -47.44 -26.01
N LYS A 645 -10.35 -46.17 -25.92
CA LYS A 645 -8.98 -45.73 -25.59
C LYS A 645 -8.81 -45.60 -24.07
N GLU A 646 -7.63 -45.95 -23.56
CA GLU A 646 -7.28 -45.70 -22.17
C GLU A 646 -6.72 -44.28 -22.00
N LEU A 647 -6.78 -43.74 -20.76
CA LEU A 647 -6.13 -42.50 -20.41
C LEU A 647 -4.60 -42.63 -20.58
N PRO A 648 -3.93 -41.69 -21.29
CA PRO A 648 -2.47 -41.67 -21.34
C PRO A 648 -1.87 -41.64 -19.92
N PHE A 649 -0.87 -42.49 -19.66
CA PHE A 649 -0.33 -42.66 -18.31
C PHE A 649 0.22 -41.36 -17.70
N TYR A 650 0.78 -40.49 -18.49
CA TYR A 650 1.30 -39.18 -18.06
C TYR A 650 0.22 -38.10 -17.89
N LYS A 651 -1.05 -38.41 -18.25
CA LYS A 651 -2.21 -37.55 -17.96
C LYS A 651 -2.96 -37.98 -16.68
N ARG A 652 -2.46 -38.98 -15.96
CA ARG A 652 -3.00 -39.43 -14.68
C ARG A 652 -2.72 -38.42 -13.59
N HIS A 653 -3.55 -38.45 -12.55
CA HIS A 653 -3.38 -37.63 -11.36
C HIS A 653 -2.47 -38.30 -10.34
N PHE A 654 -1.69 -37.46 -9.61
CA PHE A 654 -0.79 -37.89 -8.54
C PHE A 654 -1.11 -37.11 -7.28
N GLY A 655 -0.75 -37.65 -6.11
CA GLY A 655 -0.93 -37.01 -4.81
C GLY A 655 0.25 -37.25 -3.88
N GLY A 656 0.32 -36.47 -2.81
CA GLY A 656 1.45 -36.41 -1.88
C GLY A 656 2.32 -35.16 -2.17
N GLY A 657 3.04 -34.72 -1.16
CA GLY A 657 3.90 -33.51 -1.20
C GLY A 657 3.17 -32.21 -0.84
N SER A 658 3.92 -31.12 -0.85
CA SER A 658 3.47 -29.78 -0.43
C SER A 658 2.26 -29.23 -1.19
N GLY A 659 2.09 -29.59 -2.45
CA GLY A 659 0.96 -29.15 -3.31
C GLY A 659 -0.31 -30.00 -3.20
N SER A 660 -0.34 -31.00 -2.32
CA SER A 660 -1.43 -31.98 -2.24
C SER A 660 -1.74 -32.37 -0.80
N ILE A 661 -1.16 -33.46 -0.29
CA ILE A 661 -1.27 -33.90 1.10
C ILE A 661 0.12 -33.82 1.72
N ARG A 662 0.36 -32.82 2.54
CA ARG A 662 1.63 -32.64 3.25
C ARG A 662 1.87 -33.79 4.22
N GLY A 663 3.12 -34.14 4.51
CA GLY A 663 3.46 -35.31 5.34
C GLY A 663 3.63 -36.61 4.58
N PHE A 664 3.35 -36.61 3.29
CA PHE A 664 3.60 -37.75 2.38
C PHE A 664 4.54 -37.31 1.25
N GLY A 665 5.37 -38.21 0.80
CA GLY A 665 6.34 -37.94 -0.26
C GLY A 665 5.67 -37.45 -1.56
N ASN A 666 6.42 -36.64 -2.30
CA ASN A 666 5.94 -36.06 -3.55
C ASN A 666 5.47 -37.12 -4.52
N LYS A 667 4.23 -36.99 -5.07
CA LYS A 667 3.61 -37.88 -6.02
C LYS A 667 3.60 -39.36 -5.59
N SER A 668 3.67 -39.67 -4.30
CA SER A 668 3.84 -41.03 -3.77
C SER A 668 2.54 -41.75 -3.46
N LEU A 669 1.40 -41.04 -3.45
CA LEU A 669 0.11 -41.60 -3.04
C LEU A 669 -0.68 -42.17 -4.19
N GLY A 670 -1.48 -43.16 -3.89
CA GLY A 670 -2.42 -43.80 -4.83
C GLY A 670 -2.01 -45.19 -5.28
N PRO A 671 -2.46 -45.65 -6.46
CA PRO A 671 -2.09 -46.93 -7.04
C PRO A 671 -0.58 -47.03 -7.30
N LEU A 672 -0.01 -48.21 -7.05
CA LEU A 672 1.42 -48.43 -7.25
C LEU A 672 1.67 -49.44 -8.40
N TYR A 673 2.81 -49.31 -9.05
CA TYR A 673 3.37 -50.32 -9.93
C TYR A 673 3.98 -51.47 -9.09
N PRO A 674 4.24 -52.64 -9.72
CA PRO A 674 4.88 -53.76 -9.00
C PRO A 674 6.24 -53.44 -8.37
N ASN A 675 6.92 -52.41 -8.85
CA ASN A 675 8.19 -51.92 -8.28
C ASN A 675 7.99 -50.96 -7.05
N GLY A 676 6.75 -50.81 -6.58
CA GLY A 676 6.41 -50.00 -5.39
C GLY A 676 6.28 -48.50 -5.65
N LYS A 677 6.51 -48.05 -6.85
CA LYS A 677 6.39 -46.64 -7.19
C LYS A 677 4.97 -46.26 -7.64
N ALA A 678 4.60 -44.94 -7.49
CA ALA A 678 3.25 -44.49 -7.82
C ALA A 678 2.93 -44.58 -9.30
N LYS A 679 1.77 -45.16 -9.62
CA LYS A 679 1.22 -45.30 -10.97
C LYS A 679 0.37 -44.09 -11.40
N GLY A 680 -0.11 -43.32 -10.41
CA GLY A 680 -1.16 -42.33 -10.63
C GLY A 680 -2.53 -42.96 -10.88
N GLY A 681 -3.58 -42.16 -10.93
CA GLY A 681 -4.96 -42.60 -11.09
C GLY A 681 -5.80 -41.70 -11.98
N GLU A 682 -6.98 -42.22 -12.33
CA GLU A 682 -7.99 -41.46 -13.09
C GLU A 682 -8.70 -40.43 -12.22
N ILE A 683 -8.70 -40.63 -10.88
CA ILE A 683 -9.46 -39.80 -9.94
C ILE A 683 -8.54 -39.33 -8.82
N SER A 684 -8.63 -38.01 -8.52
CA SER A 684 -7.99 -37.38 -7.38
C SER A 684 -9.05 -36.68 -6.52
N ILE A 685 -9.07 -36.96 -5.22
CA ILE A 685 -9.94 -36.32 -4.24
C ILE A 685 -9.07 -35.84 -3.09
N LEU A 686 -8.91 -34.54 -2.96
CA LEU A 686 -8.02 -33.90 -1.98
C LEU A 686 -8.76 -32.79 -1.26
N GLY A 687 -8.50 -32.64 0.03
CA GLY A 687 -9.06 -31.57 0.86
C GLY A 687 -8.07 -31.09 1.87
N SER A 688 -8.14 -29.83 2.22
CA SER A 688 -7.30 -29.19 3.23
C SER A 688 -8.11 -28.20 4.06
N ALA A 689 -7.91 -28.23 5.37
CA ALA A 689 -8.40 -27.22 6.29
C ALA A 689 -7.19 -26.54 6.96
N ASN A 690 -7.07 -25.23 6.83
CA ASN A 690 -5.97 -24.45 7.38
C ASN A 690 -6.54 -23.32 8.27
N LEU A 691 -6.14 -23.29 9.51
CA LEU A 691 -6.34 -22.13 10.39
C LEU A 691 -5.12 -21.21 10.28
N ILE A 692 -5.32 -20.05 9.68
CA ILE A 692 -4.25 -19.11 9.36
C ILE A 692 -4.34 -17.93 10.33
N THR A 693 -3.20 -17.53 10.91
CA THR A 693 -3.07 -16.36 11.77
C THR A 693 -1.85 -15.52 11.34
N PRO A 694 -1.84 -14.20 11.57
CA PRO A 694 -0.60 -13.46 11.58
C PRO A 694 0.41 -14.10 12.55
N ALA A 695 1.69 -13.96 12.29
CA ALA A 695 2.72 -14.48 13.19
C ALA A 695 2.78 -13.60 14.45
N PHE A 696 2.07 -13.99 15.49
CA PHE A 696 1.86 -13.22 16.72
C PHE A 696 3.13 -12.95 17.54
N PHE A 697 4.28 -13.48 17.12
CA PHE A 697 5.59 -13.22 17.73
C PHE A 697 6.27 -11.97 17.18
N PHE A 698 5.73 -11.34 16.12
CA PHE A 698 6.32 -10.20 15.44
C PHE A 698 5.29 -9.08 15.32
N GLU A 699 5.67 -7.84 15.65
CA GLU A 699 4.75 -6.67 15.53
C GLU A 699 4.46 -6.29 14.10
N ASP A 700 5.43 -6.34 13.20
CA ASP A 700 5.24 -6.13 11.75
C ASP A 700 4.88 -7.46 11.08
N ASN A 701 3.72 -8.01 11.49
CA ASN A 701 3.28 -9.35 11.09
C ASN A 701 2.47 -9.38 9.78
N ASP A 702 2.30 -8.25 9.10
CA ASP A 702 1.54 -8.18 7.84
C ASP A 702 2.13 -9.06 6.74
N LYS A 703 3.44 -9.30 6.79
CA LYS A 703 4.16 -10.14 5.84
C LYS A 703 4.35 -11.59 6.28
N MET A 704 3.94 -11.93 7.50
CA MET A 704 4.19 -13.25 8.09
C MET A 704 2.89 -13.92 8.48
N ARG A 705 2.76 -15.21 8.16
CA ARG A 705 1.60 -16.02 8.53
C ARG A 705 2.04 -17.34 9.14
N MET A 706 1.30 -17.76 10.12
CA MET A 706 1.36 -19.10 10.69
C MET A 706 0.07 -19.86 10.35
N SER A 707 0.16 -21.15 10.21
CA SER A 707 -1.01 -21.99 9.99
C SER A 707 -0.93 -23.30 10.73
N ALA A 708 -2.06 -23.75 11.24
CA ALA A 708 -2.28 -25.13 11.62
C ALA A 708 -3.16 -25.78 10.57
N PHE A 709 -2.81 -26.97 10.09
CA PHE A 709 -3.52 -27.58 9.00
C PHE A 709 -3.83 -29.05 9.19
N ILE A 710 -4.88 -29.50 8.49
CA ILE A 710 -5.21 -30.90 8.28
C ILE A 710 -5.44 -31.09 6.79
N ASP A 711 -4.70 -32.03 6.20
CA ASP A 711 -4.87 -32.45 4.80
C ASP A 711 -5.41 -33.86 4.75
N ALA A 712 -6.34 -34.13 3.83
CA ALA A 712 -6.92 -35.46 3.65
C ALA A 712 -7.21 -35.73 2.17
N GLY A 713 -7.08 -36.99 1.75
CA GLY A 713 -7.44 -37.38 0.39
C GLY A 713 -6.75 -38.62 -0.08
N ASN A 714 -6.96 -38.93 -1.35
CA ASN A 714 -6.27 -40.03 -2.04
C ASN A 714 -6.42 -39.92 -3.56
N ILE A 715 -5.63 -40.73 -4.26
CA ILE A 715 -5.69 -40.94 -5.71
C ILE A 715 -6.23 -42.34 -5.95
N TYR A 716 -7.17 -42.51 -6.87
CA TYR A 716 -7.82 -43.77 -7.20
C TYR A 716 -7.64 -44.09 -8.67
N GLN A 717 -7.40 -45.39 -8.97
CA GLN A 717 -7.21 -45.79 -10.35
C GLN A 717 -8.48 -45.65 -11.16
N LYS A 718 -9.65 -46.04 -10.59
CA LYS A 718 -10.97 -45.95 -11.19
C LYS A 718 -12.04 -45.61 -10.16
N SER A 719 -13.22 -45.19 -10.58
CA SER A 719 -14.33 -44.85 -9.68
C SER A 719 -14.80 -46.04 -8.82
N SER A 720 -14.71 -47.28 -9.32
CA SER A 720 -14.99 -48.48 -8.53
C SER A 720 -14.09 -48.71 -7.33
N ASP A 721 -12.92 -48.08 -7.34
CA ASP A 721 -11.87 -48.30 -6.34
C ASP A 721 -11.94 -47.31 -5.18
N ILE A 722 -12.90 -46.37 -5.20
CA ILE A 722 -13.07 -45.36 -4.15
C ILE A 722 -13.57 -46.03 -2.88
N LYS A 723 -12.74 -46.05 -1.83
CA LYS A 723 -13.07 -46.53 -0.51
C LYS A 723 -12.64 -45.52 0.53
N LEU A 724 -13.54 -45.17 1.47
CA LEU A 724 -13.23 -44.23 2.55
C LEU A 724 -12.06 -44.67 3.43
N GLY A 725 -11.87 -46.01 3.60
CA GLY A 725 -10.73 -46.56 4.34
C GLY A 725 -9.37 -46.41 3.65
N ASP A 726 -9.34 -45.90 2.42
CA ASP A 726 -8.10 -45.65 1.68
C ASP A 726 -7.64 -44.19 1.76
N ILE A 727 -8.39 -43.34 2.43
CA ILE A 727 -8.04 -41.93 2.66
C ILE A 727 -6.76 -41.87 3.50
N ARG A 728 -5.81 -41.02 3.06
CA ARG A 728 -4.66 -40.60 3.84
C ARG A 728 -4.99 -39.28 4.49
N MET A 729 -4.46 -39.04 5.68
CA MET A 729 -4.65 -37.80 6.42
C MET A 729 -3.37 -37.44 7.14
N SER A 730 -3.07 -36.16 7.17
CA SER A 730 -1.95 -35.58 7.92
C SER A 730 -2.40 -34.31 8.64
N ALA A 731 -1.66 -33.94 9.69
CA ALA A 731 -1.79 -32.64 10.32
C ALA A 731 -0.41 -32.03 10.53
N GLY A 732 -0.35 -30.70 10.64
CA GLY A 732 0.90 -30.01 10.80
C GLY A 732 0.77 -28.53 11.04
N PHE A 733 1.93 -27.90 11.09
CA PHE A 733 2.05 -26.45 11.21
C PHE A 733 2.88 -25.90 10.06
N GLY A 734 2.49 -24.74 9.57
CA GLY A 734 3.16 -24.02 8.50
C GLY A 734 3.52 -22.61 8.92
N PHE A 735 4.58 -22.10 8.32
CA PHE A 735 5.02 -20.71 8.42
C PHE A 735 5.26 -20.16 7.00
N ALA A 736 4.80 -18.94 6.74
CA ALA A 736 5.03 -18.25 5.48
C ALA A 736 5.48 -16.82 5.75
N TYR A 737 6.51 -16.38 5.03
CA TYR A 737 7.03 -15.02 5.06
C TYR A 737 7.12 -14.45 3.64
N LEU A 738 6.49 -13.32 3.39
CA LEU A 738 6.58 -12.60 2.14
C LEU A 738 7.81 -11.67 2.17
N SER A 739 8.91 -12.16 1.63
CA SER A 739 10.14 -11.38 1.53
C SER A 739 10.18 -10.54 0.25
N PRO A 740 11.05 -9.51 0.15
CA PRO A 740 11.25 -8.76 -1.09
C PRO A 740 11.68 -9.60 -2.30
N ILE A 741 12.27 -10.78 -2.05
CA ILE A 741 12.73 -11.72 -3.10
C ILE A 741 11.73 -12.85 -3.36
N GLY A 742 10.55 -12.82 -2.73
CA GLY A 742 9.49 -13.82 -2.89
C GLY A 742 9.03 -14.43 -1.57
N SER A 743 8.05 -15.31 -1.65
CA SER A 743 7.51 -16.02 -0.49
C SER A 743 8.48 -17.09 -0.01
N ILE A 744 8.74 -17.12 1.30
CA ILE A 744 9.50 -18.18 1.97
C ILE A 744 8.52 -18.95 2.82
N GLY A 745 8.48 -20.25 2.66
CA GLY A 745 7.59 -21.07 3.45
C GLY A 745 8.22 -22.35 3.94
N ALA A 746 7.80 -22.82 5.11
CA ALA A 746 8.18 -24.08 5.69
C ALA A 746 6.99 -24.71 6.40
N PHE A 747 6.95 -26.03 6.45
CA PHE A 747 5.97 -26.74 7.25
C PHE A 747 6.59 -28.00 7.87
N ILE A 748 6.02 -28.37 9.00
CA ILE A 748 6.22 -29.67 9.63
C ILE A 748 4.86 -30.37 9.70
N SER A 749 4.84 -31.65 9.43
CA SER A 749 3.61 -32.43 9.39
C SER A 749 3.84 -33.86 9.84
N THR A 750 2.76 -34.47 10.28
CA THR A 750 2.77 -35.89 10.65
C THR A 750 1.55 -36.58 10.05
N PRO A 751 1.71 -37.77 9.47
CA PRO A 751 0.58 -38.59 9.00
C PRO A 751 -0.27 -39.12 10.15
N ILE A 752 -1.58 -38.85 10.09
CA ILE A 752 -2.59 -39.38 11.03
C ILE A 752 -3.15 -40.71 10.52
N LEU A 753 -3.51 -40.74 9.23
CA LEU A 753 -3.99 -41.94 8.56
C LEU A 753 -3.03 -42.31 7.42
N LYS A 754 -2.30 -43.40 7.56
CA LYS A 754 -1.35 -43.90 6.57
C LYS A 754 -1.49 -45.39 6.35
N LYS A 755 -0.95 -45.90 5.25
CA LYS A 755 -0.86 -47.35 4.94
C LYS A 755 0.58 -47.84 4.95
N SER A 756 0.73 -49.12 5.10
CA SER A 756 2.05 -49.75 4.96
C SER A 756 2.60 -49.49 3.55
N GLY A 757 3.82 -49.00 3.45
CA GLY A 757 4.48 -48.63 2.19
C GLY A 757 4.32 -47.20 1.74
N ASP A 758 3.53 -46.38 2.44
CA ASP A 758 3.46 -44.94 2.15
C ASP A 758 4.83 -44.28 2.45
N VAL A 759 5.30 -43.43 1.52
CA VAL A 759 6.51 -42.64 1.71
C VAL A 759 6.16 -41.41 2.53
N ILE A 760 6.89 -41.20 3.62
CA ILE A 760 6.65 -40.10 4.58
C ILE A 760 7.69 -39.01 4.37
N GLU A 761 7.22 -37.74 4.40
CA GLU A 761 8.02 -36.53 4.29
C GLU A 761 7.50 -35.50 5.32
N ASP A 762 8.08 -35.53 6.52
CA ASP A 762 7.57 -34.76 7.67
C ASP A 762 7.87 -33.27 7.60
N PHE A 763 8.80 -32.84 6.74
CA PHE A 763 9.22 -31.45 6.58
C PHE A 763 9.18 -31.03 5.11
N GLY A 764 8.70 -29.83 4.87
CA GLY A 764 8.77 -29.21 3.55
C GLY A 764 9.21 -27.75 3.65
N PHE A 765 9.97 -27.34 2.64
CA PHE A 765 10.43 -25.96 2.47
C PHE A 765 10.17 -25.49 1.06
N SER A 766 9.83 -24.19 0.91
CA SER A 766 9.75 -23.53 -0.39
C SER A 766 10.28 -22.12 -0.32
N LEU A 767 10.90 -21.67 -1.40
CA LEU A 767 11.38 -20.31 -1.62
C LEU A 767 10.85 -19.83 -2.96
N GLY A 768 10.24 -18.64 -2.99
CA GLY A 768 9.72 -18.03 -4.22
C GLY A 768 8.38 -18.58 -4.72
N THR A 769 7.80 -19.58 -4.06
CA THR A 769 6.45 -20.10 -4.34
C THR A 769 5.58 -19.95 -3.09
N GLY A 770 4.31 -19.49 -3.28
CA GLY A 770 3.33 -19.47 -2.18
C GLY A 770 2.94 -20.90 -1.77
N PHE A 771 2.57 -21.08 -0.51
CA PHE A 771 1.97 -22.32 0.02
C PHE A 771 0.49 -22.42 -0.32
#